data_b3de0a9104563cfcc31fc341edcf0293
#
_entry.id   b3de0a9104563cfcc31fc341edcf0293
#
_cell.length_a   1.000
_cell.length_b   1.000
_cell.length_c   1.000
_cell.angle_alpha   90.00
_cell.angle_beta   90.00
_cell.angle_gamma   90.00
#
_symmetry.space_group_name_H-M   'P 1'
#
loop_
_entity.id
_entity.type
_entity.pdbx_description
1 polymer ?
#
loop_
_entity_poly.entity_id
_entity_poly.type
_entity_poly.pdbx_seq_one_letter_code
_entity_poly.pdbx_strand_id
1 'polypeptide(L)'
;MRRVDIAEREQMQRLHQVQGWLSRVENLETQVSRLIEDGTEEIEKKCLGGCCPRRCSTRYKLGKRVARKLKEVDNLMSQGSFDLVAERLPSPRVGERPSEATVGMDSRLDKVRSSMDEERVGIIGLYGLGGVGKTTLLTQINNAFTKRTHDFDFVIWSTVSKNVNLGKIQDDIWKKIGCCDDRWKSKDRDEKATSIWNVLTGKRFVLLLDDVWERLTLLDVGVPLQNKKNKIVFTTRSEEVCAQMEADKRIKVDCLTRTESWDLFRKNLGEDALKFHPEIPKLAQVVAQECCGLPLVLTTMGKAMACKKTPQEWKYAIRVFQSSASKLPGIGDRVFPLLKYSYDSLPTEVARSCFLYCSLYPEDDEMTKSSLINRWICEGFLDEFDDWEGAENQGYNIIGTLIHACLLEEGHLDYRVKLHDVIRDMALWIARETGKEQDKFLVKAGSTLTEAPEVAEWMGPKRTSLMNNQIEKLTGSPICPNLSTLFLGENSLKMITDSFFQFMPNLRVLDLSDNSITELPQGISNLVSLRYLDLSLTEIKELPIELKNLGNLKCLLLSDMPQLSSIPEQLISSLLMLQVIDMSNSGICDGDEALVEELESLKYLHDLGVTITSTSAFKRLLSSDKLRSCISSVCLRNFNGSSSLNLTSLCNVKNLCELSISNCGSLENLVIDWAWEGKKTTESNYLNSKVSSHNSFHSLVWVGIERCSRLKDLTWLVFAPNLITLKIKDCDQMQEVIGTGKCGESAENGENLSPFAKLQVLRLIDLQQLKSIFWSALPFIYLNRIIVRNCPLLKKLPLSANSAKGNRIVIAGHNKWWNKVEWEDEATQNVFLPCFVPNGE
;
A
#
# COMPACT_ATOMS: atom_id res chain seq x y z
N MET A 1 -10.14 -37.48 -17.57
CA MET A 1 -11.16 -36.54 -17.06
C MET A 1 -11.43 -36.76 -15.57
N ARG A 2 -12.13 -37.78 -15.08
CA ARG A 2 -12.44 -37.91 -13.63
C ARG A 2 -11.23 -37.79 -12.67
N ARG A 3 -10.05 -38.31 -13.02
CA ARG A 3 -8.83 -38.18 -12.19
C ARG A 3 -8.28 -36.75 -12.23
N VAL A 4 -8.46 -36.05 -13.34
CA VAL A 4 -8.10 -34.63 -13.48
C VAL A 4 -9.06 -33.76 -12.68
N ASP A 5 -10.37 -34.00 -12.76
CA ASP A 5 -11.39 -33.26 -12.00
C ASP A 5 -11.21 -33.43 -10.48
N ILE A 6 -10.79 -34.64 -10.04
CA ILE A 6 -10.47 -34.89 -8.63
C ILE A 6 -9.19 -34.13 -8.23
N ALA A 7 -8.15 -34.16 -9.05
CA ALA A 7 -6.90 -33.45 -8.78
C ALA A 7 -7.10 -31.92 -8.75
N GLU A 8 -8.00 -31.38 -9.59
CA GLU A 8 -8.37 -29.96 -9.52
C GLU A 8 -9.15 -29.58 -8.27
N ARG A 9 -10.07 -30.42 -7.83
CA ARG A 9 -10.76 -30.22 -6.54
C ARG A 9 -9.79 -30.26 -5.36
N GLU A 10 -8.70 -31.06 -5.48
CA GLU A 10 -7.63 -31.13 -4.50
C GLU A 10 -6.53 -30.07 -4.71
N GLN A 11 -6.72 -29.15 -5.65
CA GLN A 11 -5.75 -28.09 -5.99
C GLN A 11 -4.34 -28.59 -6.32
N MET A 12 -4.25 -29.72 -6.95
CA MET A 12 -2.99 -30.23 -7.48
C MET A 12 -2.68 -29.60 -8.84
N GLN A 13 -1.42 -29.33 -9.10
CA GLN A 13 -0.97 -28.85 -10.41
C GLN A 13 -0.98 -29.97 -11.43
N ARG A 14 -1.69 -29.80 -12.53
CA ARG A 14 -1.66 -30.75 -13.65
C ARG A 14 -0.23 -30.86 -14.20
N LEU A 15 0.20 -32.08 -14.46
CA LEU A 15 1.45 -32.30 -15.16
C LEU A 15 1.40 -31.76 -16.59
N HIS A 16 2.48 -31.15 -17.05
CA HIS A 16 2.57 -30.59 -18.41
C HIS A 16 2.16 -31.56 -19.52
N GLN A 17 2.46 -32.84 -19.34
CA GLN A 17 2.07 -33.89 -20.29
C GLN A 17 0.54 -34.04 -20.36
N VAL A 18 -0.14 -33.99 -19.23
CA VAL A 18 -1.60 -34.08 -19.13
C VAL A 18 -2.26 -32.85 -19.73
N GLN A 19 -1.73 -31.67 -19.44
CA GLN A 19 -2.24 -30.40 -19.97
C GLN A 19 -2.07 -30.32 -21.49
N GLY A 20 -0.91 -30.71 -22.01
CA GLY A 20 -0.66 -30.79 -23.45
C GLY A 20 -1.55 -31.82 -24.15
N TRP A 21 -1.91 -32.92 -23.48
CA TRP A 21 -2.87 -33.89 -24.01
C TRP A 21 -4.29 -33.33 -24.02
N LEU A 22 -4.75 -32.69 -22.97
CA LEU A 22 -6.08 -32.03 -22.88
C LEU A 22 -6.25 -30.97 -23.96
N SER A 23 -5.30 -30.09 -24.17
CA SER A 23 -5.35 -29.07 -25.24
C SER A 23 -5.44 -29.71 -26.64
N ARG A 24 -4.80 -30.87 -26.85
CA ARG A 24 -4.96 -31.61 -28.12
C ARG A 24 -6.35 -32.22 -28.25
N VAL A 25 -6.96 -32.70 -27.15
CA VAL A 25 -8.34 -33.21 -27.14
C VAL A 25 -9.31 -32.10 -27.51
N GLU A 26 -9.28 -30.93 -26.87
CA GLU A 26 -10.14 -29.79 -27.17
C GLU A 26 -10.02 -29.30 -28.61
N ASN A 27 -8.78 -29.23 -29.10
CA ASN A 27 -8.54 -28.84 -30.49
C ASN A 27 -9.11 -29.87 -31.48
N LEU A 28 -8.96 -31.17 -31.19
CA LEU A 28 -9.50 -32.25 -32.01
C LEU A 28 -11.02 -32.27 -31.95
N GLU A 29 -11.65 -32.09 -30.78
CA GLU A 29 -13.09 -31.97 -30.58
C GLU A 29 -13.68 -30.82 -31.41
N THR A 30 -13.06 -29.66 -31.41
CA THR A 30 -13.49 -28.51 -32.23
C THR A 30 -13.39 -28.83 -33.71
N GLN A 31 -12.34 -29.53 -34.15
CA GLN A 31 -12.17 -29.93 -35.57
C GLN A 31 -13.16 -31.02 -35.99
N VAL A 32 -13.50 -31.95 -35.10
CA VAL A 32 -14.49 -32.99 -35.35
C VAL A 32 -15.90 -32.40 -35.41
N SER A 33 -16.24 -31.48 -34.49
CA SER A 33 -17.53 -30.78 -34.51
C SER A 33 -17.77 -30.04 -35.82
N ARG A 34 -16.79 -29.27 -36.30
CA ARG A 34 -16.85 -28.61 -37.61
C ARG A 34 -16.96 -29.62 -38.76
N LEU A 35 -16.30 -30.77 -38.68
CA LEU A 35 -16.39 -31.80 -39.71
C LEU A 35 -17.77 -32.45 -39.72
N ILE A 36 -18.43 -32.59 -38.60
CA ILE A 36 -19.84 -33.09 -38.49
C ILE A 36 -20.78 -32.07 -39.07
N GLU A 37 -20.66 -30.77 -38.76
CA GLU A 37 -21.44 -29.69 -39.36
C GLU A 37 -21.31 -29.62 -40.86
N ASP A 38 -20.04 -29.56 -41.37
CA ASP A 38 -19.74 -29.63 -42.83
C ASP A 38 -20.36 -30.89 -43.47
N GLY A 39 -20.33 -32.02 -42.73
CA GLY A 39 -20.85 -33.29 -43.20
C GLY A 39 -22.37 -33.34 -43.30
N THR A 40 -23.10 -32.81 -42.36
CA THR A 40 -24.55 -32.70 -42.35
C THR A 40 -25.06 -31.82 -43.49
N GLU A 41 -24.44 -30.65 -43.70
CA GLU A 41 -24.77 -29.78 -44.85
C GLU A 41 -24.52 -30.44 -46.22
N GLU A 42 -23.44 -31.22 -46.39
CA GLU A 42 -23.14 -31.86 -47.64
C GLU A 42 -24.02 -33.10 -47.89
N ILE A 43 -24.51 -33.78 -46.85
CA ILE A 43 -25.44 -34.94 -46.97
C ILE A 43 -26.83 -34.48 -47.32
N GLU A 44 -27.29 -33.32 -46.85
CA GLU A 44 -28.64 -32.78 -47.10
C GLU A 44 -28.81 -32.19 -48.52
N LYS A 45 -27.72 -31.80 -49.18
CA LYS A 45 -27.78 -31.28 -50.58
C LYS A 45 -28.10 -32.37 -51.56
N LYS A 46 -29.41 -32.52 -51.97
CA LYS A 46 -29.93 -33.44 -52.97
C LYS A 46 -29.97 -32.83 -54.37
N CYS A 47 -29.87 -33.70 -55.41
CA CYS A 47 -30.14 -33.28 -56.77
C CYS A 47 -31.59 -32.96 -57.04
N LEU A 48 -31.88 -32.04 -57.97
CA LEU A 48 -33.17 -31.87 -58.60
C LEU A 48 -33.56 -33.18 -59.29
N GLY A 49 -34.48 -34.01 -58.73
CA GLY A 49 -34.91 -35.28 -59.22
C GLY A 49 -34.73 -36.50 -58.31
N GLY A 50 -34.10 -36.34 -57.17
CA GLY A 50 -34.17 -37.29 -56.02
C GLY A 50 -33.32 -38.58 -56.11
N CYS A 51 -32.66 -38.90 -57.16
CA CYS A 51 -32.07 -40.25 -57.40
C CYS A 51 -30.54 -40.37 -57.34
N CYS A 52 -29.78 -39.30 -57.45
CA CYS A 52 -28.34 -39.38 -57.34
C CYS A 52 -27.69 -38.26 -56.51
N PRO A 53 -26.66 -38.49 -55.67
CA PRO A 53 -25.96 -37.44 -54.97
C PRO A 53 -25.09 -36.61 -55.93
N ARG A 54 -25.32 -35.30 -55.97
CA ARG A 54 -24.44 -34.35 -56.64
C ARG A 54 -23.04 -34.35 -56.03
N ARG A 55 -22.04 -34.92 -56.65
CA ARG A 55 -20.64 -34.95 -56.27
C ARG A 55 -20.21 -36.15 -55.42
N CYS A 56 -20.12 -37.33 -55.98
CA CYS A 56 -19.47 -38.49 -55.37
C CYS A 56 -18.02 -38.21 -54.93
N SER A 57 -17.31 -37.33 -55.67
CA SER A 57 -15.97 -36.90 -55.33
C SER A 57 -15.89 -36.15 -53.97
N THR A 58 -16.87 -35.30 -53.64
CA THR A 58 -16.89 -34.54 -52.38
C THR A 58 -17.19 -35.43 -51.17
N ARG A 59 -18.13 -36.37 -51.33
CA ARG A 59 -18.40 -37.39 -50.30
C ARG A 59 -17.24 -38.34 -50.06
N TYR A 60 -16.53 -38.71 -51.09
CA TYR A 60 -15.32 -39.51 -50.97
C TYR A 60 -14.23 -38.75 -50.24
N LYS A 61 -14.04 -37.44 -50.55
CA LYS A 61 -13.11 -36.56 -49.82
C LYS A 61 -13.49 -36.38 -48.35
N LEU A 62 -14.80 -36.21 -48.08
CA LEU A 62 -15.33 -36.13 -46.71
C LEU A 62 -15.08 -37.41 -45.93
N GLY A 63 -15.42 -38.58 -46.53
CA GLY A 63 -15.14 -39.88 -45.92
C GLY A 63 -13.65 -40.10 -45.61
N LYS A 64 -12.76 -39.66 -46.50
CA LYS A 64 -11.31 -39.70 -46.25
C LYS A 64 -10.84 -38.77 -45.12
N ARG A 65 -11.49 -37.58 -44.97
CA ARG A 65 -11.25 -36.67 -43.85
C ARG A 65 -11.72 -37.28 -42.51
N VAL A 66 -12.92 -37.89 -42.51
CA VAL A 66 -13.49 -38.59 -41.35
C VAL A 66 -12.57 -39.73 -40.90
N ALA A 67 -12.18 -40.60 -41.83
CA ALA A 67 -11.30 -41.73 -41.53
C ALA A 67 -9.93 -41.30 -40.99
N ARG A 68 -9.37 -40.18 -41.48
CA ARG A 68 -8.15 -39.60 -40.91
C ARG A 68 -8.35 -39.09 -39.52
N LYS A 69 -9.49 -38.40 -39.26
CA LYS A 69 -9.78 -37.90 -37.94
C LYS A 69 -10.07 -38.99 -36.91
N LEU A 70 -10.72 -40.08 -37.35
CA LEU A 70 -10.93 -41.26 -36.51
C LEU A 70 -9.56 -41.85 -36.04
N LYS A 71 -8.61 -41.97 -36.96
CA LYS A 71 -7.28 -42.43 -36.65
C LYS A 71 -6.50 -41.46 -35.71
N GLU A 72 -6.73 -40.15 -35.83
CA GLU A 72 -6.18 -39.16 -34.92
C GLU A 72 -6.81 -39.28 -33.50
N VAL A 73 -8.11 -39.54 -33.42
CA VAL A 73 -8.82 -39.80 -32.15
C VAL A 73 -8.27 -41.06 -31.48
N ASP A 74 -8.15 -42.18 -32.21
CA ASP A 74 -7.60 -43.46 -31.69
C ASP A 74 -6.17 -43.27 -31.15
N ASN A 75 -5.36 -42.53 -31.90
CA ASN A 75 -3.98 -42.25 -31.50
C ASN A 75 -3.91 -41.33 -30.24
N LEU A 76 -4.81 -40.39 -30.13
CA LEU A 76 -4.88 -39.51 -28.95
C LEU A 76 -5.46 -40.24 -27.74
N MET A 77 -6.40 -41.14 -27.94
CA MET A 77 -6.93 -42.00 -26.87
C MET A 77 -5.86 -42.94 -26.31
N SER A 78 -5.04 -43.54 -27.16
CA SER A 78 -3.93 -44.41 -26.75
C SER A 78 -2.85 -43.68 -25.95
N GLN A 79 -2.68 -42.37 -26.16
CA GLN A 79 -1.76 -41.51 -25.42
C GLN A 79 -2.36 -40.94 -24.10
N GLY A 80 -3.63 -41.21 -23.82
CA GLY A 80 -4.36 -40.67 -22.68
C GLY A 80 -4.22 -41.47 -21.38
N SER A 81 -3.30 -42.40 -21.28
CA SER A 81 -3.01 -43.15 -20.05
C SER A 81 -1.86 -42.53 -19.30
N PHE A 82 -2.12 -41.96 -18.13
CA PHE A 82 -1.14 -41.31 -17.25
C PHE A 82 -1.12 -42.01 -15.91
N ASP A 83 0.03 -42.39 -15.41
CA ASP A 83 0.22 -42.95 -14.09
C ASP A 83 -0.04 -41.90 -13.01
N LEU A 84 0.44 -40.67 -13.25
CA LEU A 84 0.22 -39.51 -12.42
C LEU A 84 -0.39 -38.38 -13.28
N VAL A 85 -1.48 -37.78 -12.84
CA VAL A 85 -2.17 -36.71 -13.61
C VAL A 85 -1.87 -35.29 -13.09
N ALA A 86 -1.48 -35.17 -11.83
CA ALA A 86 -1.16 -33.91 -11.18
C ALA A 86 -0.20 -34.16 -10.00
N GLU A 87 0.53 -33.13 -9.62
CA GLU A 87 1.43 -33.15 -8.46
C GLU A 87 1.00 -32.04 -7.48
N ARG A 88 1.33 -32.23 -6.20
CA ARG A 88 1.04 -31.22 -5.19
C ARG A 88 1.85 -29.97 -5.46
N LEU A 89 1.19 -28.82 -5.47
CA LEU A 89 1.88 -27.53 -5.43
C LEU A 89 2.74 -27.45 -4.17
N PRO A 90 3.97 -26.96 -4.26
CA PRO A 90 4.75 -26.66 -3.07
C PRO A 90 3.99 -25.67 -2.21
N SER A 91 3.93 -25.92 -0.90
CA SER A 91 3.24 -25.06 0.06
C SER A 91 3.72 -23.61 -0.09
N PRO A 92 2.82 -22.62 -0.17
CA PRO A 92 3.22 -21.22 -0.28
C PRO A 92 4.08 -20.85 0.93
N ARG A 93 5.28 -20.37 0.67
CA ARG A 93 6.24 -20.06 1.73
C ARG A 93 5.68 -19.02 2.69
N VAL A 94 5.94 -19.26 3.97
CA VAL A 94 5.60 -18.32 5.05
C VAL A 94 6.42 -17.05 4.84
N GLY A 95 5.77 -15.88 4.70
CA GLY A 95 6.46 -14.59 4.70
C GLY A 95 7.03 -14.32 6.10
N GLU A 96 8.35 -14.11 6.22
CA GLU A 96 8.92 -13.64 7.49
C GLU A 96 8.52 -12.19 7.71
N ARG A 97 8.16 -11.86 8.92
CA ARG A 97 7.81 -10.50 9.30
C ARG A 97 9.01 -9.83 9.96
N PRO A 98 9.27 -8.53 9.70
CA PRO A 98 10.33 -7.80 10.38
C PRO A 98 10.14 -7.93 11.89
N SER A 99 11.21 -8.27 12.58
CA SER A 99 11.21 -8.34 14.04
C SER A 99 12.59 -7.97 14.57
N GLU A 100 12.63 -7.03 15.52
CA GLU A 100 13.85 -6.74 16.24
C GLU A 100 14.20 -7.89 17.22
N ALA A 101 15.45 -7.90 17.67
CA ALA A 101 15.88 -8.84 18.71
C ALA A 101 15.07 -8.59 19.99
N THR A 102 14.33 -9.60 20.44
CA THR A 102 13.40 -9.51 21.56
C THR A 102 14.04 -10.02 22.87
N VAL A 103 13.55 -9.50 24.00
CA VAL A 103 13.96 -9.94 25.34
C VAL A 103 12.80 -10.75 25.96
N GLY A 104 13.09 -11.87 26.60
CA GLY A 104 12.11 -12.68 27.35
C GLY A 104 11.06 -13.42 26.51
N MET A 105 11.29 -13.58 25.20
CA MET A 105 10.30 -14.22 24.30
C MET A 105 10.47 -15.73 24.15
N ASP A 106 11.66 -16.28 24.39
CA ASP A 106 11.97 -17.68 24.07
C ASP A 106 11.10 -18.66 24.85
N SER A 107 10.96 -18.50 26.16
CA SER A 107 10.14 -19.38 27.02
C SER A 107 8.65 -19.29 26.68
N ARG A 108 8.17 -18.09 26.24
CA ARG A 108 6.79 -17.86 25.82
C ARG A 108 6.53 -18.53 24.48
N LEU A 109 7.48 -18.40 23.55
CA LEU A 109 7.42 -19.04 22.24
C LEU A 109 7.40 -20.56 22.36
N ASP A 110 8.23 -21.14 23.24
CA ASP A 110 8.27 -22.59 23.48
C ASP A 110 6.95 -23.11 24.10
N LYS A 111 6.32 -22.32 24.97
CA LYS A 111 5.01 -22.67 25.55
C LYS A 111 3.92 -22.70 24.49
N VAL A 112 3.90 -21.75 23.56
CA VAL A 112 2.93 -21.75 22.45
C VAL A 112 3.22 -22.92 21.51
N ARG A 113 4.48 -23.17 21.16
CA ARG A 113 4.89 -24.30 20.31
C ARG A 113 4.44 -25.62 20.89
N SER A 114 4.74 -25.87 22.16
CA SER A 114 4.29 -27.12 22.85
C SER A 114 2.78 -27.29 22.77
N SER A 115 2.03 -26.16 22.88
CA SER A 115 0.57 -26.21 22.76
C SER A 115 0.11 -26.46 21.31
N MET A 116 0.85 -26.00 20.31
CA MET A 116 0.55 -26.30 18.91
C MET A 116 0.84 -27.75 18.52
N ASP A 117 1.79 -28.38 19.16
CA ASP A 117 2.13 -29.79 18.94
C ASP A 117 1.10 -30.75 19.57
N GLU A 118 0.26 -30.27 20.51
CA GLU A 118 -0.82 -31.06 21.11
C GLU A 118 -1.92 -31.35 20.08
N GLU A 119 -2.22 -32.61 19.78
CA GLU A 119 -3.25 -33.02 18.78
C GLU A 119 -4.67 -32.58 19.16
N ARG A 120 -4.96 -32.40 20.45
CA ARG A 120 -6.30 -32.00 20.95
C ARG A 120 -6.54 -30.50 20.91
N VAL A 121 -5.51 -29.69 20.69
CA VAL A 121 -5.56 -28.24 20.70
C VAL A 121 -5.66 -27.74 19.25
N GLY A 122 -6.77 -27.15 18.89
CA GLY A 122 -7.00 -26.51 17.58
C GLY A 122 -6.91 -24.97 17.65
N ILE A 123 -7.47 -24.37 18.70
CA ILE A 123 -7.56 -22.92 18.88
C ILE A 123 -6.78 -22.50 20.14
N ILE A 124 -5.82 -21.57 19.96
CA ILE A 124 -4.97 -21.03 21.02
C ILE A 124 -5.21 -19.53 21.12
N GLY A 125 -5.68 -19.07 22.27
CA GLY A 125 -5.81 -17.64 22.57
C GLY A 125 -4.62 -17.14 23.39
N LEU A 126 -3.94 -16.11 22.88
CA LEU A 126 -2.88 -15.38 23.57
C LEU A 126 -3.48 -14.08 24.11
N TYR A 127 -3.67 -14.01 25.43
CA TYR A 127 -4.31 -12.84 26.03
C TYR A 127 -3.38 -12.09 26.99
N GLY A 128 -3.62 -10.80 27.14
CA GLY A 128 -2.82 -9.96 28.03
C GLY A 128 -2.93 -8.48 27.67
N LEU A 129 -2.26 -7.65 28.41
CA LEU A 129 -2.35 -6.19 28.32
C LEU A 129 -1.91 -5.64 26.95
N GLY A 130 -2.41 -4.44 26.60
CA GLY A 130 -1.87 -3.65 25.50
C GLY A 130 -0.38 -3.39 25.70
N GLY A 131 0.44 -3.49 24.68
CA GLY A 131 1.88 -3.25 24.76
C GLY A 131 2.72 -4.30 25.48
N VAL A 132 2.13 -5.47 25.88
CA VAL A 132 2.87 -6.57 26.55
C VAL A 132 3.69 -7.42 25.58
N GLY A 133 3.55 -7.18 24.26
CA GLY A 133 4.30 -7.91 23.24
C GLY A 133 3.55 -9.09 22.62
N LYS A 134 2.21 -9.15 22.66
CA LYS A 134 1.41 -10.22 22.02
C LYS A 134 1.64 -10.34 20.52
N THR A 135 1.56 -9.22 19.82
CA THR A 135 1.85 -9.12 18.37
C THR A 135 3.28 -9.53 18.06
N THR A 136 4.24 -9.13 18.91
CA THR A 136 5.64 -9.56 18.79
C THR A 136 5.78 -11.07 18.94
N LEU A 137 5.10 -11.68 19.91
CA LEU A 137 5.09 -13.13 20.10
C LEU A 137 4.45 -13.84 18.89
N LEU A 138 3.31 -13.35 18.39
CA LEU A 138 2.66 -13.88 17.21
C LEU A 138 3.57 -13.76 15.96
N THR A 139 4.30 -12.65 15.82
CA THR A 139 5.32 -12.46 14.78
C THR A 139 6.45 -13.49 14.88
N GLN A 140 6.94 -13.76 16.09
CA GLN A 140 7.97 -14.79 16.32
C GLN A 140 7.44 -16.20 15.99
N ILE A 141 6.17 -16.49 16.29
CA ILE A 141 5.51 -17.73 15.89
C ILE A 141 5.48 -17.84 14.35
N ASN A 142 5.03 -16.78 13.65
CA ASN A 142 5.04 -16.74 12.18
C ASN A 142 6.45 -17.01 11.62
N ASN A 143 7.44 -16.30 12.15
CA ASN A 143 8.83 -16.39 11.68
C ASN A 143 9.48 -17.76 12.00
N ALA A 144 8.98 -18.45 13.00
CA ALA A 144 9.44 -19.81 13.31
C ALA A 144 9.08 -20.82 12.20
N PHE A 145 7.97 -20.62 11.51
CA PHE A 145 7.59 -21.43 10.34
C PHE A 145 8.43 -21.17 9.10
N THR A 146 9.16 -20.07 9.03
CA THR A 146 10.06 -19.81 7.89
C THR A 146 11.39 -20.56 8.01
N LYS A 147 11.79 -20.91 9.25
CA LYS A 147 13.10 -21.49 9.55
C LYS A 147 13.10 -23.02 9.66
N ARG A 148 11.94 -23.66 9.69
CA ARG A 148 11.79 -25.13 9.85
C ARG A 148 10.87 -25.69 8.77
N THR A 149 11.13 -26.93 8.36
CA THR A 149 10.17 -27.74 7.60
C THR A 149 8.97 -28.03 8.48
N HIS A 150 7.77 -27.73 8.00
CA HIS A 150 6.52 -28.00 8.69
C HIS A 150 5.53 -28.69 7.75
N ASP A 151 4.59 -29.44 8.34
CA ASP A 151 3.58 -30.18 7.59
C ASP A 151 2.32 -29.38 7.26
N PHE A 152 2.33 -28.06 7.40
CA PHE A 152 1.20 -27.20 7.06
C PHE A 152 1.29 -26.74 5.60
N ASP A 153 0.16 -26.85 4.89
CA ASP A 153 0.02 -26.33 3.52
C ASP A 153 0.03 -24.80 3.49
N PHE A 154 -0.54 -24.17 4.53
CA PHE A 154 -0.65 -22.70 4.61
C PHE A 154 -0.33 -22.18 6.02
N VAL A 155 0.38 -21.06 6.08
CA VAL A 155 0.49 -20.20 7.28
C VAL A 155 -0.04 -18.84 6.91
N ILE A 156 -1.15 -18.45 7.50
CA ILE A 156 -1.96 -17.29 7.13
C ILE A 156 -1.93 -16.30 8.28
N TRP A 157 -1.71 -15.02 7.97
CA TRP A 157 -1.80 -13.92 8.94
C TRP A 157 -2.89 -12.96 8.53
N SER A 158 -3.74 -12.55 9.49
CA SER A 158 -4.64 -11.41 9.34
C SER A 158 -4.66 -10.60 10.63
N THR A 159 -4.72 -9.27 10.49
CA THR A 159 -4.92 -8.36 11.62
C THR A 159 -6.40 -8.02 11.71
N VAL A 160 -6.99 -8.26 12.87
CA VAL A 160 -8.41 -8.01 13.16
C VAL A 160 -8.53 -6.64 13.80
N SER A 161 -9.19 -5.70 13.14
CA SER A 161 -9.46 -4.38 13.70
C SER A 161 -10.48 -4.45 14.84
N LYS A 162 -10.52 -3.45 15.71
CA LYS A 162 -11.47 -3.33 16.83
C LYS A 162 -12.93 -3.54 16.39
N ASN A 163 -13.26 -3.03 15.21
CA ASN A 163 -14.52 -3.35 14.52
C ASN A 163 -14.22 -4.42 13.47
N VAL A 164 -14.77 -5.60 13.69
CA VAL A 164 -14.46 -6.77 12.86
C VAL A 164 -14.91 -6.56 11.42
N ASN A 165 -13.97 -6.39 10.52
CA ASN A 165 -14.21 -6.38 9.08
C ASN A 165 -13.97 -7.78 8.50
N LEU A 166 -15.03 -8.60 8.42
CA LEU A 166 -14.98 -9.96 7.88
C LEU A 166 -14.41 -9.98 6.46
N GLY A 167 -14.77 -9.01 5.62
CA GLY A 167 -14.30 -8.92 4.24
C GLY A 167 -12.78 -8.76 4.15
N LYS A 168 -12.19 -7.91 5.00
CA LYS A 168 -10.73 -7.75 5.08
C LYS A 168 -10.03 -9.06 5.47
N ILE A 169 -10.58 -9.74 6.48
CA ILE A 169 -10.02 -11.04 6.94
C ILE A 169 -10.11 -12.07 5.81
N GLN A 170 -11.26 -12.15 5.12
CA GLN A 170 -11.44 -13.02 3.95
C GLN A 170 -10.45 -12.70 2.84
N ASP A 171 -10.23 -11.41 2.55
CA ASP A 171 -9.28 -10.95 1.54
C ASP A 171 -7.83 -11.31 1.91
N ASP A 172 -7.45 -11.18 3.19
CA ASP A 172 -6.11 -11.56 3.66
C ASP A 172 -5.88 -13.08 3.55
N ILE A 173 -6.87 -13.88 3.94
CA ILE A 173 -6.83 -15.33 3.78
C ILE A 173 -6.73 -15.68 2.30
N TRP A 174 -7.60 -15.11 1.46
CA TRP A 174 -7.63 -15.39 0.03
C TRP A 174 -6.30 -15.07 -0.66
N LYS A 175 -5.72 -13.93 -0.36
CA LYS A 175 -4.38 -13.55 -0.86
C LYS A 175 -3.31 -14.58 -0.52
N LYS A 176 -3.41 -15.21 0.66
CA LYS A 176 -2.38 -16.12 1.16
C LYS A 176 -2.53 -17.54 0.64
N ILE A 177 -3.75 -18.02 0.44
CA ILE A 177 -4.00 -19.35 -0.13
C ILE A 177 -3.74 -19.42 -1.64
N GLY A 178 -3.38 -18.26 -2.27
CA GLY A 178 -2.88 -18.23 -3.64
C GLY A 178 -3.96 -18.45 -4.70
N CYS A 179 -5.22 -18.38 -4.35
CA CYS A 179 -6.33 -18.47 -5.30
C CYS A 179 -6.60 -17.09 -5.89
N CYS A 180 -6.48 -16.95 -7.19
CA CYS A 180 -6.82 -15.73 -7.89
C CYS A 180 -8.02 -16.01 -8.79
N ASP A 181 -9.12 -15.55 -8.30
CA ASP A 181 -10.36 -15.47 -9.07
C ASP A 181 -10.58 -13.98 -9.36
N ASP A 182 -10.58 -13.57 -10.61
CA ASP A 182 -10.88 -12.20 -11.03
C ASP A 182 -12.25 -11.72 -10.53
N ARG A 183 -13.13 -12.69 -10.23
CA ARG A 183 -14.46 -12.47 -9.64
C ARG A 183 -14.44 -12.30 -8.11
N TRP A 184 -13.29 -12.42 -7.45
CA TRP A 184 -13.21 -12.32 -5.99
C TRP A 184 -13.75 -11.00 -5.44
N LYS A 185 -13.43 -9.89 -6.10
CA LYS A 185 -13.92 -8.55 -5.70
C LYS A 185 -15.43 -8.37 -5.87
N SER A 186 -16.04 -9.10 -6.81
CA SER A 186 -17.48 -9.05 -7.06
C SER A 186 -18.30 -10.03 -6.24
N LYS A 187 -17.64 -10.93 -5.48
CA LYS A 187 -18.31 -11.89 -4.61
C LYS A 187 -18.82 -11.21 -3.35
N ASP A 188 -19.99 -11.58 -2.92
CA ASP A 188 -20.51 -11.24 -1.61
C ASP A 188 -19.76 -11.97 -0.47
N ARG A 189 -20.08 -11.67 0.78
CA ARG A 189 -19.40 -12.23 1.96
C ARG A 189 -19.56 -13.74 2.06
N ASP A 190 -20.73 -14.27 1.76
CA ASP A 190 -21.04 -15.70 1.88
C ASP A 190 -20.40 -16.50 0.76
N GLU A 191 -20.36 -15.95 -0.45
CA GLU A 191 -19.62 -16.53 -1.57
C GLU A 191 -18.12 -16.57 -1.31
N LYS A 192 -17.57 -15.51 -0.71
CA LYS A 192 -16.18 -15.46 -0.25
C LYS A 192 -15.88 -16.53 0.80
N ALA A 193 -16.72 -16.65 1.83
CA ALA A 193 -16.61 -17.67 2.86
C ALA A 193 -16.65 -19.08 2.26
N THR A 194 -17.59 -19.34 1.37
CA THR A 194 -17.69 -20.63 0.66
C THR A 194 -16.45 -20.95 -0.17
N SER A 195 -15.90 -19.95 -0.84
CA SER A 195 -14.68 -20.13 -1.62
C SER A 195 -13.47 -20.46 -0.74
N ILE A 196 -13.29 -19.77 0.39
CA ILE A 196 -12.24 -20.07 1.39
C ILE A 196 -12.41 -21.46 1.97
N TRP A 197 -13.65 -21.81 2.36
CA TRP A 197 -13.99 -23.13 2.92
C TRP A 197 -13.58 -24.26 1.97
N ASN A 198 -13.94 -24.15 0.69
CA ASN A 198 -13.62 -25.16 -0.30
C ASN A 198 -12.12 -25.38 -0.48
N VAL A 199 -11.33 -24.31 -0.39
CA VAL A 199 -9.87 -24.38 -0.53
C VAL A 199 -9.22 -24.95 0.72
N LEU A 200 -9.65 -24.54 1.92
CA LEU A 200 -9.06 -24.96 3.18
C LEU A 200 -9.52 -26.34 3.63
N THR A 201 -10.64 -26.86 3.09
CA THR A 201 -11.12 -28.19 3.39
C THR A 201 -10.12 -29.24 2.89
N GLY A 202 -9.69 -30.13 3.79
CA GLY A 202 -8.71 -31.17 3.51
C GLY A 202 -7.25 -30.72 3.54
N LYS A 203 -6.98 -29.43 3.75
CA LYS A 203 -5.63 -28.85 3.91
C LYS A 203 -5.27 -28.71 5.38
N ARG A 204 -3.97 -28.74 5.67
CA ARG A 204 -3.43 -28.41 7.00
C ARG A 204 -2.95 -26.96 6.99
N PHE A 205 -3.49 -26.15 7.88
CA PHE A 205 -3.13 -24.72 7.93
C PHE A 205 -2.91 -24.21 9.36
N VAL A 206 -2.15 -23.13 9.45
CA VAL A 206 -2.06 -22.27 10.64
C VAL A 206 -2.67 -20.92 10.28
N LEU A 207 -3.66 -20.46 11.07
CA LEU A 207 -4.24 -19.15 10.97
C LEU A 207 -3.80 -18.32 12.17
N LEU A 208 -3.12 -17.22 11.91
CA LEU A 208 -2.63 -16.26 12.90
C LEU A 208 -3.50 -14.99 12.82
N LEU A 209 -4.29 -14.74 13.86
CA LEU A 209 -5.17 -13.57 13.96
C LEU A 209 -4.63 -12.61 15.02
N ASP A 210 -4.26 -11.42 14.61
CA ASP A 210 -3.73 -10.43 15.54
C ASP A 210 -4.82 -9.44 15.97
N ASP A 211 -4.83 -9.11 17.28
CA ASP A 211 -5.67 -8.10 17.94
C ASP A 211 -7.19 -8.34 17.79
N VAL A 212 -7.66 -9.53 18.21
CA VAL A 212 -9.10 -9.88 18.25
C VAL A 212 -9.76 -9.24 19.47
N TRP A 213 -10.81 -8.43 19.25
CA TRP A 213 -11.47 -7.64 20.28
C TRP A 213 -12.79 -8.25 20.77
N GLU A 214 -13.47 -8.99 19.91
CA GLU A 214 -14.76 -9.61 20.17
C GLU A 214 -14.85 -10.98 19.48
N ARG A 215 -15.94 -11.69 19.71
CA ARG A 215 -16.15 -13.00 19.09
C ARG A 215 -16.15 -12.89 17.58
N LEU A 216 -15.22 -13.57 16.94
CA LEU A 216 -15.17 -13.77 15.49
C LEU A 216 -15.73 -15.15 15.14
N THR A 217 -16.83 -15.18 14.37
CA THR A 217 -17.37 -16.46 13.88
C THR A 217 -16.49 -16.95 12.72
N LEU A 218 -15.61 -17.91 13.00
CA LEU A 218 -14.66 -18.46 12.02
C LEU A 218 -15.35 -19.11 10.81
N LEU A 219 -16.58 -19.61 11.00
CA LEU A 219 -17.42 -20.15 9.92
C LEU A 219 -17.83 -19.05 8.93
N ASP A 220 -18.16 -17.86 9.40
CA ASP A 220 -18.54 -16.72 8.56
C ASP A 220 -17.36 -16.20 7.74
N VAL A 221 -16.14 -16.44 8.24
CA VAL A 221 -14.90 -16.17 7.49
C VAL A 221 -14.64 -17.27 6.43
N GLY A 222 -15.23 -18.46 6.59
CA GLY A 222 -15.00 -19.62 5.73
C GLY A 222 -13.89 -20.56 6.23
N VAL A 223 -13.56 -20.53 7.51
CA VAL A 223 -12.49 -21.38 8.10
C VAL A 223 -13.07 -22.69 8.63
N PRO A 224 -12.66 -23.87 8.10
CA PRO A 224 -13.16 -25.17 8.59
C PRO A 224 -12.54 -25.55 9.94
N LEU A 225 -13.41 -25.77 10.95
CA LEU A 225 -12.99 -26.12 12.33
C LEU A 225 -12.97 -27.63 12.62
N GLN A 226 -13.37 -28.46 11.67
CA GLN A 226 -13.64 -29.88 11.89
C GLN A 226 -12.39 -30.72 12.19
N ASN A 227 -11.20 -30.18 12.01
CA ASN A 227 -9.97 -30.94 12.20
C ASN A 227 -8.99 -30.20 13.13
N LYS A 228 -8.78 -30.71 14.33
CA LYS A 228 -7.79 -30.15 15.30
C LYS A 228 -6.33 -30.24 14.82
N LYS A 229 -6.06 -30.85 13.66
CA LYS A 229 -4.75 -30.76 12.99
C LYS A 229 -4.50 -29.36 12.43
N ASN A 230 -5.54 -28.57 12.20
CA ASN A 230 -5.44 -27.16 11.90
C ASN A 230 -5.23 -26.37 13.18
N LYS A 231 -4.41 -25.33 13.13
CA LYS A 231 -4.09 -24.49 14.27
C LYS A 231 -4.53 -23.05 14.02
N ILE A 232 -5.25 -22.50 14.98
CA ILE A 232 -5.63 -21.09 14.99
C ILE A 232 -5.00 -20.47 16.23
N VAL A 233 -4.15 -19.48 16.04
CA VAL A 233 -3.53 -18.73 17.13
C VAL A 233 -3.96 -17.29 17.00
N PHE A 234 -4.58 -16.77 18.04
CA PHE A 234 -5.01 -15.36 18.01
C PHE A 234 -4.54 -14.61 19.24
N THR A 235 -4.36 -13.30 19.08
CA THR A 235 -4.04 -12.38 20.18
C THR A 235 -5.27 -11.57 20.56
N THR A 236 -5.42 -11.28 21.85
CA THR A 236 -6.51 -10.44 22.38
C THR A 236 -6.07 -9.75 23.67
N ARG A 237 -6.78 -8.69 24.05
CA ARG A 237 -6.58 -8.01 25.33
C ARG A 237 -7.39 -8.62 26.48
N SER A 238 -8.41 -9.45 26.17
CA SER A 238 -9.33 -10.02 27.16
C SER A 238 -9.30 -11.54 27.18
N GLU A 239 -9.29 -12.13 28.37
CA GLU A 239 -9.48 -13.57 28.55
C GLU A 239 -10.89 -14.00 28.15
N GLU A 240 -11.89 -13.13 28.33
CA GLU A 240 -13.27 -13.38 27.95
C GLU A 240 -13.41 -13.64 26.46
N VAL A 241 -12.69 -12.88 25.63
CA VAL A 241 -12.65 -13.10 24.18
C VAL A 241 -12.06 -14.48 23.86
N CYS A 242 -11.07 -14.96 24.63
CA CYS A 242 -10.58 -16.34 24.45
C CYS A 242 -11.68 -17.37 24.75
N ALA A 243 -12.56 -17.10 25.73
CA ALA A 243 -13.69 -17.96 26.02
C ALA A 243 -14.75 -17.92 24.91
N GLN A 244 -15.08 -16.73 24.43
CA GLN A 244 -16.06 -16.51 23.35
C GLN A 244 -15.60 -17.12 22.02
N MET A 245 -14.28 -17.12 21.77
CA MET A 245 -13.64 -17.75 20.61
C MET A 245 -13.47 -19.27 20.78
N GLU A 246 -13.97 -19.85 21.88
CA GLU A 246 -13.88 -21.28 22.19
C GLU A 246 -12.43 -21.81 22.15
N ALA A 247 -11.46 -21.01 22.64
CA ALA A 247 -10.07 -21.41 22.65
C ALA A 247 -9.84 -22.68 23.53
N ASP A 248 -9.29 -23.74 22.90
CA ASP A 248 -8.90 -24.97 23.60
C ASP A 248 -7.79 -24.71 24.64
N LYS A 249 -6.90 -23.72 24.31
CA LYS A 249 -5.80 -23.32 25.19
C LYS A 249 -5.79 -21.80 25.31
N ARG A 250 -5.77 -21.31 26.53
CA ARG A 250 -5.65 -19.86 26.83
C ARG A 250 -4.30 -19.64 27.48
N ILE A 251 -3.48 -18.82 26.83
CA ILE A 251 -2.12 -18.53 27.29
C ILE A 251 -2.03 -17.06 27.63
N LYS A 252 -1.85 -16.77 28.90
CA LYS A 252 -1.60 -15.41 29.35
C LYS A 252 -0.19 -14.97 28.95
N VAL A 253 -0.09 -13.83 28.28
CA VAL A 253 1.17 -13.16 28.01
C VAL A 253 1.41 -12.18 29.13
N ASP A 254 2.24 -12.57 30.08
CA ASP A 254 2.55 -11.77 31.27
C ASP A 254 3.57 -10.67 30.93
N CYS A 255 3.62 -9.62 31.74
CA CYS A 255 4.66 -8.62 31.71
C CYS A 255 6.05 -9.27 31.88
N LEU A 256 7.09 -8.57 31.47
CA LEU A 256 8.48 -9.01 31.64
C LEU A 256 8.83 -9.14 33.12
N THR A 257 9.65 -10.13 33.43
CA THR A 257 10.26 -10.26 34.77
C THR A 257 11.16 -9.06 35.08
N ARG A 258 11.54 -8.91 36.34
CA ARG A 258 12.41 -7.79 36.76
C ARG A 258 13.75 -7.75 36.02
N THR A 259 14.33 -8.91 35.74
CA THR A 259 15.58 -9.05 34.99
C THR A 259 15.40 -8.71 33.53
N GLU A 260 14.39 -9.30 32.87
CA GLU A 260 14.05 -9.01 31.48
C GLU A 260 13.69 -7.53 31.28
N SER A 261 12.97 -6.93 32.22
CA SER A 261 12.61 -5.51 32.22
C SER A 261 13.84 -4.62 32.27
N TRP A 262 14.80 -4.95 33.12
CA TRP A 262 16.06 -4.22 33.20
C TRP A 262 16.87 -4.35 31.91
N ASP A 263 16.95 -5.55 31.33
CA ASP A 263 17.68 -5.79 30.07
C ASP A 263 17.06 -5.03 28.90
N LEU A 264 15.74 -5.03 28.78
CA LEU A 264 15.04 -4.27 27.74
C LEU A 264 15.19 -2.76 27.94
N PHE A 265 15.02 -2.28 29.17
CA PHE A 265 15.18 -0.86 29.51
C PHE A 265 16.60 -0.38 29.21
N ARG A 266 17.62 -1.11 29.67
CA ARG A 266 19.04 -0.81 29.45
C ARG A 266 19.40 -0.79 27.97
N LYS A 267 18.88 -1.73 27.18
CA LYS A 267 19.05 -1.76 25.72
C LYS A 267 18.54 -0.47 25.06
N ASN A 268 17.40 0.04 25.48
CA ASN A 268 16.79 1.26 24.92
C ASN A 268 17.37 2.55 25.51
N LEU A 269 17.89 2.52 26.74
CA LEU A 269 18.56 3.64 27.38
C LEU A 269 19.93 3.91 26.75
N GLY A 270 20.65 2.85 26.39
CA GLY A 270 22.03 2.91 25.94
C GLY A 270 23.04 2.91 27.08
N GLU A 271 24.19 2.26 26.86
CA GLU A 271 25.26 2.13 27.86
C GLU A 271 25.89 3.46 28.26
N ASP A 272 25.91 4.44 27.37
CA ASP A 272 26.57 5.73 27.62
C ASP A 272 25.73 6.59 28.58
N ALA A 273 24.40 6.49 28.54
CA ALA A 273 23.53 7.20 29.47
C ALA A 273 23.78 6.79 30.92
N LEU A 274 24.12 5.52 31.17
CA LEU A 274 24.44 5.03 32.51
C LEU A 274 25.78 5.58 33.08
N LYS A 275 26.64 6.08 32.21
CA LYS A 275 28.00 6.60 32.58
C LYS A 275 28.00 8.10 32.91
N PHE A 276 26.92 8.83 32.65
CA PHE A 276 26.87 10.28 32.88
C PHE A 276 27.09 10.68 34.33
N HIS A 277 26.60 9.86 35.30
CA HIS A 277 26.79 10.10 36.72
C HIS A 277 26.70 8.80 37.53
N PRO A 278 27.49 8.60 38.60
CA PRO A 278 27.49 7.35 39.39
C PRO A 278 26.16 6.97 40.05
N GLU A 279 25.26 7.92 40.30
CA GLU A 279 23.89 7.64 40.83
C GLU A 279 22.93 7.16 39.78
N ILE A 280 23.12 7.46 38.46
CA ILE A 280 22.18 7.17 37.40
C ILE A 280 21.85 5.68 37.31
N PRO A 281 22.77 4.73 37.38
CA PRO A 281 22.42 3.31 37.28
C PRO A 281 21.41 2.84 38.33
N LYS A 282 21.48 3.36 39.56
CA LYS A 282 20.51 3.03 40.62
C LYS A 282 19.15 3.67 40.34
N LEU A 283 19.13 4.93 39.88
CA LEU A 283 17.90 5.63 39.53
C LEU A 283 17.23 5.00 38.30
N ALA A 284 18.02 4.54 37.33
CA ALA A 284 17.55 3.85 36.13
C ALA A 284 16.86 2.53 36.47
N GLN A 285 17.39 1.78 37.47
CA GLN A 285 16.72 0.57 37.95
C GLN A 285 15.36 0.88 38.58
N VAL A 286 15.24 1.99 39.32
CA VAL A 286 13.96 2.43 39.89
C VAL A 286 12.96 2.74 38.78
N VAL A 287 13.38 3.53 37.75
CA VAL A 287 12.51 3.84 36.63
C VAL A 287 12.06 2.55 35.90
N ALA A 288 12.97 1.61 35.64
CA ALA A 288 12.63 0.35 35.01
C ALA A 288 11.60 -0.49 35.83
N GLN A 289 11.65 -0.40 37.17
CA GLN A 289 10.69 -1.06 38.06
C GLN A 289 9.31 -0.39 38.01
N GLU A 290 9.25 0.93 37.94
CA GLU A 290 7.98 1.67 37.82
C GLU A 290 7.28 1.38 36.47
N CYS A 291 7.99 0.96 35.43
CA CYS A 291 7.41 0.55 34.14
C CYS A 291 6.61 -0.78 34.21
N CYS A 292 6.48 -1.40 35.39
CA CYS A 292 5.65 -2.59 35.64
C CYS A 292 5.90 -3.79 34.73
N GLY A 293 7.09 -3.88 34.09
CA GLY A 293 7.43 -4.96 33.18
C GLY A 293 6.77 -4.89 31.80
N LEU A 294 6.15 -3.76 31.44
CA LEU A 294 5.46 -3.61 30.17
C LEU A 294 6.47 -3.19 29.07
N PRO A 295 6.70 -4.05 28.03
CA PRO A 295 7.72 -3.79 27.01
C PRO A 295 7.60 -2.43 26.32
N LEU A 296 6.38 -2.00 25.98
CA LEU A 296 6.14 -0.71 25.34
C LEU A 296 6.59 0.44 26.25
N VAL A 297 6.21 0.42 27.52
CA VAL A 297 6.59 1.45 28.49
C VAL A 297 8.11 1.45 28.72
N LEU A 298 8.72 0.27 28.88
CA LEU A 298 10.17 0.12 29.05
C LEU A 298 10.95 0.69 27.87
N THR A 299 10.48 0.43 26.64
CA THR A 299 11.10 0.94 25.42
C THR A 299 10.96 2.47 25.32
N THR A 300 9.74 2.97 25.49
CA THR A 300 9.44 4.41 25.42
C THR A 300 10.20 5.18 26.50
N MET A 301 10.16 4.68 27.75
CA MET A 301 10.84 5.32 28.88
C MET A 301 12.36 5.21 28.79
N GLY A 302 12.89 4.07 28.31
CA GLY A 302 14.32 3.91 28.06
C GLY A 302 14.85 4.99 27.12
N LYS A 303 14.16 5.21 25.99
CA LYS A 303 14.53 6.25 25.02
C LYS A 303 14.32 7.66 25.57
N ALA A 304 13.21 7.94 26.27
CA ALA A 304 12.95 9.24 26.88
C ALA A 304 13.99 9.63 27.93
N MET A 305 14.51 8.65 28.67
CA MET A 305 15.51 8.87 29.71
C MET A 305 16.96 8.90 29.18
N ALA A 306 17.20 8.44 27.94
CA ALA A 306 18.55 8.34 27.36
C ALA A 306 19.30 9.69 27.29
N CYS A 307 18.58 10.80 27.12
CA CYS A 307 19.15 12.15 27.05
C CYS A 307 19.29 12.85 28.43
N LYS A 308 18.81 12.23 29.52
CA LYS A 308 18.87 12.81 30.90
C LYS A 308 20.25 12.56 31.51
N LYS A 309 20.98 13.64 31.76
CA LYS A 309 22.38 13.59 32.20
C LYS A 309 22.59 13.79 33.71
N THR A 310 21.62 14.35 34.43
CA THR A 310 21.74 14.71 35.84
C THR A 310 20.86 13.85 36.73
N PRO A 311 21.33 13.50 37.95
CA PRO A 311 20.50 12.79 38.94
C PRO A 311 19.19 13.50 39.28
N GLN A 312 19.15 14.84 39.21
CA GLN A 312 17.99 15.64 39.50
C GLN A 312 16.87 15.40 38.50
N GLU A 313 17.19 15.31 37.19
CA GLU A 313 16.23 14.97 36.13
C GLU A 313 15.62 13.58 36.36
N TRP A 314 16.43 12.60 36.73
CA TRP A 314 16.02 11.25 37.06
C TRP A 314 15.10 11.21 38.30
N LYS A 315 15.49 11.91 39.39
CA LYS A 315 14.68 12.02 40.61
C LYS A 315 13.35 12.72 40.38
N TYR A 316 13.34 13.72 39.49
CA TYR A 316 12.10 14.38 39.07
C TYR A 316 11.17 13.41 38.33
N ALA A 317 11.69 12.67 37.33
CA ALA A 317 10.91 11.67 36.59
C ALA A 317 10.29 10.62 37.54
N ILE A 318 11.08 10.07 38.47
CA ILE A 318 10.62 9.11 39.47
C ILE A 318 9.46 9.67 40.29
N ARG A 319 9.57 10.94 40.74
CA ARG A 319 8.49 11.59 41.52
C ARG A 319 7.20 11.71 40.72
N VAL A 320 7.30 12.07 39.42
CA VAL A 320 6.15 12.15 38.52
C VAL A 320 5.47 10.80 38.42
N PHE A 321 6.23 9.71 38.20
CA PHE A 321 5.68 8.36 38.11
C PHE A 321 4.96 7.93 39.40
N GLN A 322 5.59 8.13 40.55
CA GLN A 322 5.02 7.75 41.86
C GLN A 322 3.78 8.54 42.23
N SER A 323 3.71 9.84 41.87
CA SER A 323 2.54 10.67 42.12
C SER A 323 1.33 10.34 41.27
N SER A 324 1.57 9.84 40.08
CA SER A 324 0.50 9.45 39.13
C SER A 324 -0.09 8.09 39.45
N ALA A 325 0.74 7.15 39.88
CA ALA A 325 0.34 5.76 40.18
C ALA A 325 -0.63 5.61 41.36
N SER A 326 -0.77 6.61 42.21
CA SER A 326 -1.55 6.49 43.47
C SER A 326 -3.03 6.83 43.32
N LYS A 327 -3.53 7.25 42.13
CA LYS A 327 -4.88 7.86 42.04
C LYS A 327 -5.91 7.08 41.22
N LEU A 328 -5.57 5.97 40.56
CA LEU A 328 -6.46 5.34 39.58
C LEU A 328 -6.59 3.83 39.75
N PRO A 329 -7.82 3.26 39.67
CA PRO A 329 -8.05 1.81 39.66
C PRO A 329 -8.03 1.24 38.24
N GLY A 330 -7.12 0.34 37.94
CA GLY A 330 -7.01 -0.34 36.66
C GLY A 330 -5.64 -0.19 36.00
N ILE A 331 -5.31 -1.03 35.02
CA ILE A 331 -3.96 -1.10 34.45
C ILE A 331 -3.77 -0.05 33.35
N GLY A 332 -4.80 0.27 32.56
CA GLY A 332 -4.80 1.42 31.63
C GLY A 332 -4.49 2.72 32.37
N ASP A 333 -5.09 2.86 33.54
CA ASP A 333 -4.92 4.03 34.42
C ASP A 333 -3.50 4.17 34.99
N ARG A 334 -2.71 3.10 34.99
CA ARG A 334 -1.29 3.15 35.40
C ARG A 334 -0.35 3.35 34.20
N VAL A 335 -0.72 2.81 33.04
CA VAL A 335 0.11 2.85 31.83
C VAL A 335 0.08 4.22 31.18
N PHE A 336 -1.10 4.82 31.03
CA PHE A 336 -1.25 6.13 30.39
C PHE A 336 -0.50 7.26 31.10
N PRO A 337 -0.51 7.37 32.46
CA PRO A 337 0.30 8.37 33.14
C PRO A 337 1.82 8.20 32.91
N LEU A 338 2.29 6.95 32.78
CA LEU A 338 3.70 6.69 32.48
C LEU A 338 4.05 7.12 31.05
N LEU A 339 3.25 6.70 30.07
CA LEU A 339 3.43 7.08 28.67
C LEU A 339 3.25 8.59 28.47
N LYS A 340 2.32 9.21 29.24
CA LYS A 340 2.10 10.66 29.23
C LYS A 340 3.36 11.45 29.59
N TYR A 341 4.27 10.89 30.36
CA TYR A 341 5.56 11.53 30.63
C TYR A 341 6.34 11.84 29.34
N SER A 342 6.32 10.96 28.35
CA SER A 342 6.95 11.22 27.04
C SER A 342 6.26 12.35 26.29
N TYR A 343 4.93 12.42 26.36
CA TYR A 343 4.14 13.53 25.83
C TYR A 343 4.42 14.85 26.57
N ASP A 344 4.43 14.85 27.90
CA ASP A 344 4.73 16.04 28.72
C ASP A 344 6.18 16.52 28.53
N SER A 345 7.08 15.61 28.17
CA SER A 345 8.51 15.92 27.89
C SER A 345 8.73 16.52 26.50
N LEU A 346 7.69 16.59 25.64
CA LEU A 346 7.82 17.24 24.36
C LEU A 346 8.18 18.72 24.51
N PRO A 347 9.08 19.26 23.67
CA PRO A 347 9.69 20.57 23.90
C PRO A 347 8.70 21.73 23.77
N THR A 348 7.68 21.59 22.94
CA THR A 348 6.76 22.68 22.61
C THR A 348 5.28 22.25 22.69
N GLU A 349 4.39 23.21 22.95
CA GLU A 349 2.93 23.00 22.85
C GLU A 349 2.52 22.63 21.42
N VAL A 350 3.22 23.15 20.43
CA VAL A 350 3.00 22.82 19.02
C VAL A 350 3.22 21.33 18.79
N ALA A 351 4.35 20.77 19.25
CA ALA A 351 4.61 19.33 19.12
C ALA A 351 3.56 18.49 19.85
N ARG A 352 3.06 18.94 21.02
CA ARG A 352 1.97 18.29 21.75
C ARG A 352 0.66 18.31 20.97
N SER A 353 0.32 19.46 20.39
CA SER A 353 -0.89 19.60 19.55
C SER A 353 -0.82 18.76 18.29
N CYS A 354 0.32 18.74 17.61
CA CYS A 354 0.58 17.89 16.43
C CYS A 354 0.46 16.41 16.77
N PHE A 355 1.00 15.98 17.91
CA PHE A 355 0.86 14.60 18.37
C PHE A 355 -0.61 14.22 18.62
N LEU A 356 -1.34 15.02 19.37
CA LEU A 356 -2.76 14.76 19.62
C LEU A 356 -3.58 14.70 18.33
N TYR A 357 -3.25 15.53 17.34
CA TYR A 357 -3.90 15.53 16.03
C TYR A 357 -3.76 14.18 15.31
N CYS A 358 -2.64 13.49 15.45
CA CYS A 358 -2.45 12.16 14.87
C CYS A 358 -3.46 11.13 15.37
N SER A 359 -4.05 11.31 16.56
CA SER A 359 -5.06 10.39 17.10
C SER A 359 -6.42 10.47 16.39
N LEU A 360 -6.61 11.43 15.48
CA LEU A 360 -7.80 11.54 14.63
C LEU A 360 -7.88 10.42 13.59
N TYR A 361 -6.74 9.82 13.21
CA TYR A 361 -6.67 8.73 12.27
C TYR A 361 -7.12 7.40 12.88
N PRO A 362 -7.58 6.44 12.06
CA PRO A 362 -7.91 5.08 12.52
C PRO A 362 -6.74 4.38 13.20
N GLU A 363 -7.02 3.27 13.88
CA GLU A 363 -5.99 2.34 14.35
C GLU A 363 -5.26 1.70 13.17
N ASP A 364 -3.96 1.44 13.31
CA ASP A 364 -3.09 0.85 12.29
C ASP A 364 -2.95 1.65 10.98
N ASP A 365 -3.49 2.86 10.91
CA ASP A 365 -3.38 3.69 9.71
C ASP A 365 -1.99 4.29 9.55
N GLU A 366 -1.51 4.33 8.30
CA GLU A 366 -0.22 4.91 7.93
C GLU A 366 -0.40 6.28 7.28
N MET A 367 -0.16 7.33 8.05
CA MET A 367 -0.25 8.72 7.62
C MET A 367 0.94 9.11 6.73
N THR A 368 0.68 9.74 5.59
CA THR A 368 1.73 10.35 4.76
C THR A 368 2.26 11.61 5.46
N LYS A 369 3.58 11.72 5.60
CA LYS A 369 4.23 12.84 6.33
C LYS A 369 3.85 14.20 5.75
N SER A 370 3.89 14.37 4.43
CA SER A 370 3.53 15.64 3.76
C SER A 370 2.05 16.00 3.98
N SER A 371 1.13 15.06 3.82
CA SER A 371 -0.30 15.31 4.03
C SER A 371 -0.61 15.67 5.49
N LEU A 372 0.04 15.02 6.45
CA LEU A 372 -0.09 15.35 7.87
C LEU A 372 0.41 16.75 8.18
N ILE A 373 1.55 17.15 7.63
CA ILE A 373 2.13 18.48 7.78
C ILE A 373 1.22 19.56 7.16
N ASN A 374 0.69 19.33 5.96
CA ASN A 374 -0.24 20.26 5.31
C ASN A 374 -1.48 20.51 6.17
N ARG A 375 -2.02 19.47 6.81
CA ARG A 375 -3.14 19.59 7.75
C ARG A 375 -2.74 20.38 9.01
N TRP A 376 -1.53 20.18 9.57
CA TRP A 376 -1.04 20.96 10.71
C TRP A 376 -0.85 22.43 10.38
N ILE A 377 -0.33 22.76 9.18
CA ILE A 377 -0.19 24.15 8.70
C ILE A 377 -1.58 24.79 8.56
N CYS A 378 -2.53 24.09 7.95
CA CYS A 378 -3.88 24.61 7.73
C CYS A 378 -4.70 24.71 9.00
N GLU A 379 -4.49 23.81 9.97
CA GLU A 379 -5.07 23.93 11.31
C GLU A 379 -4.52 25.15 12.08
N GLY A 380 -3.30 25.60 11.73
CA GLY A 380 -2.61 26.72 12.33
C GLY A 380 -1.74 26.34 13.52
N PHE A 381 -1.17 25.14 13.50
CA PHE A 381 -0.17 24.73 14.50
C PHE A 381 1.23 25.21 14.15
N LEU A 382 1.56 25.21 12.85
CA LEU A 382 2.87 25.58 12.33
C LEU A 382 2.79 27.02 11.80
N ASP A 383 3.07 27.98 12.66
CA ASP A 383 3.00 29.43 12.41
C ASP A 383 4.27 30.19 12.82
N GLU A 384 5.35 29.46 13.11
CA GLU A 384 6.65 30.05 13.48
C GLU A 384 7.31 30.76 12.30
N PHE A 385 7.01 30.34 11.07
CA PHE A 385 7.54 30.90 9.84
C PHE A 385 6.43 31.48 8.99
N ASP A 386 6.72 32.59 8.32
CA ASP A 386 5.76 33.28 7.44
C ASP A 386 5.56 32.57 6.07
N ASP A 387 6.49 31.69 5.70
CA ASP A 387 6.46 30.95 4.44
C ASP A 387 6.12 29.47 4.62
N TRP A 388 5.62 28.84 3.56
CA TRP A 388 5.21 27.44 3.57
C TRP A 388 6.37 26.49 3.78
N GLU A 389 7.51 26.73 3.12
CA GLU A 389 8.70 25.87 3.20
C GLU A 389 9.25 25.82 4.64
N GLY A 390 9.30 26.96 5.31
CA GLY A 390 9.70 27.02 6.74
C GLY A 390 8.75 26.24 7.63
N ALA A 391 7.43 26.40 7.45
CA ALA A 391 6.42 25.64 8.19
C ALA A 391 6.50 24.14 7.89
N GLU A 392 6.74 23.76 6.65
CA GLU A 392 6.93 22.35 6.26
C GLU A 392 8.17 21.73 6.94
N ASN A 393 9.31 22.44 6.91
CA ASN A 393 10.53 22.01 7.58
C ASN A 393 10.32 21.87 9.10
N GLN A 394 9.58 22.79 9.73
CA GLN A 394 9.15 22.68 11.13
C GLN A 394 8.33 21.40 11.36
N GLY A 395 7.40 21.09 10.47
CA GLY A 395 6.60 19.87 10.52
C GLY A 395 7.45 18.59 10.49
N TYR A 396 8.39 18.49 9.57
CA TYR A 396 9.32 17.34 9.51
C TYR A 396 10.17 17.23 10.78
N ASN A 397 10.64 18.33 11.34
CA ASN A 397 11.36 18.33 12.61
C ASN A 397 10.52 17.83 13.78
N ILE A 398 9.23 18.22 13.82
CA ILE A 398 8.28 17.71 14.82
C ILE A 398 8.04 16.22 14.66
N ILE A 399 7.85 15.71 13.42
CA ILE A 399 7.72 14.28 13.15
C ILE A 399 8.94 13.53 13.67
N GLY A 400 10.16 14.01 13.37
CA GLY A 400 11.39 13.44 13.90
C GLY A 400 11.42 13.42 15.43
N THR A 401 11.00 14.51 16.07
CA THR A 401 10.90 14.62 17.54
C THR A 401 9.91 13.58 18.10
N LEU A 402 8.75 13.40 17.48
CA LEU A 402 7.74 12.44 17.92
C LEU A 402 8.20 11.00 17.75
N ILE A 403 8.93 10.69 16.66
CA ILE A 403 9.53 9.36 16.45
C ILE A 403 10.60 9.09 17.52
N HIS A 404 11.47 10.05 17.79
CA HIS A 404 12.48 9.91 18.86
C HIS A 404 11.87 9.73 20.25
N ALA A 405 10.73 10.38 20.51
CA ALA A 405 9.99 10.21 21.77
C ALA A 405 9.18 8.90 21.82
N CYS A 406 9.21 8.05 20.79
CA CYS A 406 8.39 6.85 20.63
C CYS A 406 6.89 7.11 20.72
N LEU A 407 6.47 8.29 20.31
CA LEU A 407 5.06 8.69 20.18
C LEU A 407 4.55 8.49 18.76
N LEU A 408 5.43 8.39 17.76
CA LEU A 408 5.16 7.94 16.41
C LEU A 408 6.14 6.82 16.02
N GLU A 409 5.74 5.96 15.14
CA GLU A 409 6.56 4.93 14.50
C GLU A 409 6.70 5.24 13.00
N GLU A 410 7.82 4.84 12.40
CA GLU A 410 7.93 4.86 10.94
C GLU A 410 7.00 3.82 10.34
N GLY A 411 6.37 4.16 9.20
CA GLY A 411 5.53 3.25 8.45
C GLY A 411 6.33 2.26 7.60
N HIS A 412 5.63 1.49 6.78
CA HIS A 412 6.28 0.54 5.84
C HIS A 412 7.12 1.23 4.76
N LEU A 413 6.88 2.52 4.51
CA LEU A 413 7.61 3.36 3.57
C LEU A 413 8.14 4.58 4.30
N ASP A 414 9.34 5.03 3.96
CA ASP A 414 10.07 6.11 4.65
C ASP A 414 9.30 7.45 4.73
N TYR A 415 8.36 7.67 3.82
CA TYR A 415 7.50 8.87 3.80
C TYR A 415 6.21 8.72 4.60
N ARG A 416 6.00 7.60 5.33
CA ARG A 416 4.83 7.34 6.17
C ARG A 416 5.20 7.23 7.63
N VAL A 417 4.23 7.53 8.50
CA VAL A 417 4.29 7.34 9.95
C VAL A 417 2.99 6.76 10.46
N LYS A 418 3.03 6.11 11.61
CA LYS A 418 1.85 5.55 12.28
C LYS A 418 1.90 5.73 13.79
N LEU A 419 0.74 5.62 14.43
CA LEU A 419 0.61 5.53 15.87
C LEU A 419 0.48 4.06 16.30
N HIS A 420 1.18 3.68 17.36
CA HIS A 420 0.85 2.45 18.07
C HIS A 420 -0.49 2.63 18.80
N ASP A 421 -1.37 1.62 18.77
CA ASP A 421 -2.73 1.68 19.32
C ASP A 421 -2.79 2.17 20.78
N VAL A 422 -1.92 1.68 21.65
CA VAL A 422 -1.85 2.14 23.07
C VAL A 422 -1.45 3.61 23.17
N ILE A 423 -0.57 4.09 22.30
CA ILE A 423 -0.17 5.52 22.25
C ILE A 423 -1.33 6.38 21.72
N ARG A 424 -2.08 5.86 20.74
CA ARG A 424 -3.30 6.50 20.23
C ARG A 424 -4.37 6.59 21.31
N ASP A 425 -4.62 5.50 22.05
CA ASP A 425 -5.57 5.48 23.16
C ASP A 425 -5.19 6.51 24.25
N MET A 426 -3.89 6.60 24.58
CA MET A 426 -3.35 7.62 25.48
C MET A 426 -3.59 9.04 24.93
N ALA A 427 -3.33 9.28 23.65
CA ALA A 427 -3.55 10.60 23.04
C ALA A 427 -5.03 11.01 23.10
N LEU A 428 -5.95 10.07 22.82
CA LEU A 428 -7.39 10.28 22.96
C LEU A 428 -7.81 10.52 24.42
N TRP A 429 -7.21 9.78 25.37
CA TRP A 429 -7.42 10.02 26.79
C TRP A 429 -6.96 11.42 27.20
N ILE A 430 -5.75 11.85 26.80
CA ILE A 430 -5.25 13.20 27.06
C ILE A 430 -6.19 14.25 26.46
N ALA A 431 -6.61 14.09 25.21
CA ALA A 431 -7.50 15.02 24.52
C ALA A 431 -8.87 15.17 25.22
N ARG A 432 -9.34 14.12 25.94
CA ARG A 432 -10.59 14.16 26.72
C ARG A 432 -10.44 14.79 28.10
N GLU A 433 -9.32 14.50 28.80
CA GLU A 433 -9.12 14.92 30.19
C GLU A 433 -8.50 16.31 30.37
N THR A 434 -7.53 16.65 29.48
CA THR A 434 -6.79 17.90 29.61
C THR A 434 -7.38 19.04 28.79
N GLY A 435 -8.28 18.74 27.86
CA GLY A 435 -8.95 19.74 27.05
C GLY A 435 -9.89 20.59 27.88
N LYS A 436 -9.73 21.93 27.84
CA LYS A 436 -10.83 22.82 28.14
C LYS A 436 -12.03 22.35 27.34
N GLU A 437 -13.27 22.54 27.81
CA GLU A 437 -14.47 22.06 27.07
C GLU A 437 -14.45 22.38 25.57
N GLN A 438 -13.72 23.44 25.20
CA GLN A 438 -13.56 23.92 23.81
C GLN A 438 -12.55 23.14 22.95
N ASP A 439 -11.75 22.21 23.51
CA ASP A 439 -10.72 21.46 22.80
C ASP A 439 -11.02 19.95 22.68
N LYS A 440 -12.27 19.53 22.92
CA LYS A 440 -12.68 18.13 22.89
C LYS A 440 -12.61 17.53 21.48
N PHE A 441 -12.22 16.26 21.40
CA PHE A 441 -12.21 15.47 20.16
C PHE A 441 -13.40 14.50 20.16
N LEU A 442 -14.04 14.36 18.98
CA LEU A 442 -14.96 13.28 18.66
C LEU A 442 -14.31 12.37 17.64
N VAL A 443 -13.77 11.24 18.06
CA VAL A 443 -13.09 10.30 17.17
C VAL A 443 -13.84 8.98 17.17
N LYS A 444 -14.47 8.68 16.03
CA LYS A 444 -15.13 7.41 15.70
C LYS A 444 -14.59 6.85 14.38
N ALA A 445 -13.30 7.11 14.12
CA ALA A 445 -12.63 6.60 12.92
C ALA A 445 -12.51 5.08 12.97
N GLY A 446 -12.81 4.39 11.85
CA GLY A 446 -12.75 2.93 11.75
C GLY A 446 -13.82 2.21 12.58
N SER A 447 -14.92 2.88 12.96
CA SER A 447 -15.94 2.32 13.85
C SER A 447 -17.08 1.60 13.12
N THR A 448 -16.97 1.34 11.83
CA THR A 448 -17.97 0.70 10.95
C THR A 448 -19.36 1.36 11.01
N LEU A 449 -19.41 2.66 11.28
CA LEU A 449 -20.66 3.42 11.32
C LEU A 449 -21.30 3.44 9.92
N THR A 450 -22.60 3.19 9.86
CA THR A 450 -23.41 3.34 8.64
C THR A 450 -24.16 4.68 8.59
N GLU A 451 -24.29 5.33 9.73
CA GLU A 451 -24.96 6.63 9.90
C GLU A 451 -24.06 7.61 10.65
N ALA A 452 -24.23 8.89 10.37
CA ALA A 452 -23.54 9.94 11.09
C ALA A 452 -24.00 9.99 12.56
N PRO A 453 -23.14 10.45 13.50
CA PRO A 453 -23.52 10.66 14.91
C PRO A 453 -24.74 11.57 15.05
N GLU A 454 -25.49 11.41 16.16
CA GLU A 454 -26.63 12.26 16.45
C GLU A 454 -26.23 13.74 16.58
N VAL A 455 -27.15 14.66 16.22
CA VAL A 455 -26.91 16.11 16.17
C VAL A 455 -26.32 16.65 17.50
N ALA A 456 -26.70 16.07 18.64
CA ALA A 456 -26.20 16.47 19.95
C ALA A 456 -24.69 16.21 20.14
N GLU A 457 -24.13 15.21 19.49
CA GLU A 457 -22.70 14.88 19.59
C GLU A 457 -21.80 15.89 18.86
N TRP A 458 -22.35 16.65 17.92
CA TRP A 458 -21.60 17.63 17.12
C TRP A 458 -21.35 18.97 17.82
N MET A 459 -22.07 19.31 18.90
CA MET A 459 -22.06 20.65 19.47
C MET A 459 -20.75 21.05 20.21
N GLY A 460 -20.02 20.08 20.73
CA GLY A 460 -18.89 20.36 21.62
C GLY A 460 -17.49 20.20 21.00
N PRO A 461 -17.27 19.24 20.10
CA PRO A 461 -15.94 18.93 19.61
C PRO A 461 -15.31 20.05 18.78
N LYS A 462 -14.00 20.25 18.98
CA LYS A 462 -13.16 21.11 18.12
C LYS A 462 -12.63 20.34 16.91
N ARG A 463 -12.43 19.05 17.07
CA ARG A 463 -11.97 18.14 16.00
C ARG A 463 -12.81 16.88 15.99
N THR A 464 -13.28 16.54 14.81
CA THR A 464 -14.11 15.35 14.59
C THR A 464 -13.50 14.50 13.50
N SER A 465 -13.36 13.20 13.76
CA SER A 465 -12.99 12.22 12.75
C SER A 465 -13.98 11.07 12.71
N LEU A 466 -14.56 10.90 11.53
CA LEU A 466 -15.42 9.79 11.15
C LEU A 466 -14.82 9.02 9.95
N MET A 467 -13.49 9.08 9.78
CA MET A 467 -12.80 8.39 8.68
C MET A 467 -13.03 6.88 8.73
N ASN A 468 -12.92 6.26 7.58
CA ASN A 468 -12.90 4.81 7.43
C ASN A 468 -14.14 4.13 8.08
N ASN A 469 -15.32 4.60 7.66
CA ASN A 469 -16.63 4.06 8.05
C ASN A 469 -17.44 3.70 6.80
N GLN A 470 -18.72 3.46 6.95
CA GLN A 470 -19.65 3.11 5.88
C GLN A 470 -20.81 4.11 5.80
N ILE A 471 -20.56 5.37 6.15
CA ILE A 471 -21.58 6.42 6.15
C ILE A 471 -21.89 6.78 4.70
N GLU A 472 -23.16 6.65 4.30
CA GLU A 472 -23.59 6.96 2.94
C GLU A 472 -24.15 8.37 2.75
N LYS A 473 -24.66 9.00 3.84
CA LYS A 473 -25.35 10.27 3.76
C LYS A 473 -25.05 11.16 4.96
N LEU A 474 -24.89 12.45 4.70
CA LEU A 474 -24.84 13.48 5.74
C LEU A 474 -26.05 14.40 5.58
N THR A 475 -26.91 14.39 6.57
CA THR A 475 -28.17 15.14 6.55
C THR A 475 -28.31 16.03 7.78
N GLY A 476 -29.21 16.98 7.72
CA GLY A 476 -29.47 17.91 8.83
C GLY A 476 -28.55 19.15 8.78
N SER A 477 -28.54 19.87 9.88
CA SER A 477 -27.78 21.14 10.04
C SER A 477 -27.15 21.16 11.41
N PRO A 478 -26.09 20.37 11.67
CA PRO A 478 -25.46 20.31 12.98
C PRO A 478 -24.83 21.66 13.35
N ILE A 479 -25.03 22.08 14.59
CA ILE A 479 -24.49 23.34 15.13
C ILE A 479 -23.11 23.06 15.71
N CYS A 480 -22.06 23.46 15.02
CA CYS A 480 -20.68 23.16 15.39
C CYS A 480 -19.81 24.43 15.44
N PRO A 481 -20.06 25.33 16.38
CA PRO A 481 -19.40 26.65 16.38
C PRO A 481 -17.89 26.58 16.64
N ASN A 482 -17.41 25.51 17.27
CA ASN A 482 -16.00 25.36 17.66
C ASN A 482 -15.23 24.42 16.73
N LEU A 483 -15.90 23.75 15.79
CA LEU A 483 -15.29 22.71 14.95
C LEU A 483 -14.27 23.34 14.00
N SER A 484 -13.00 22.92 14.11
CA SER A 484 -11.90 23.36 13.25
C SER A 484 -11.47 22.29 12.23
N THR A 485 -11.61 21.02 12.60
CA THR A 485 -11.24 19.87 11.73
C THR A 485 -12.38 18.88 11.64
N LEU A 486 -12.72 18.47 10.41
CA LEU A 486 -13.69 17.43 10.11
C LEU A 486 -13.10 16.45 9.09
N PHE A 487 -12.86 15.20 9.54
CA PHE A 487 -12.42 14.11 8.69
C PHE A 487 -13.58 13.17 8.38
N LEU A 488 -13.88 13.03 7.10
CA LEU A 488 -14.93 12.20 6.54
C LEU A 488 -14.39 11.28 5.43
N GLY A 489 -13.08 11.27 5.22
CA GLY A 489 -12.43 10.46 4.19
C GLY A 489 -12.66 8.96 4.38
N GLU A 490 -12.51 8.18 3.30
CA GLU A 490 -12.63 6.71 3.31
C GLU A 490 -14.00 6.24 3.85
N ASN A 491 -15.08 6.86 3.36
CA ASN A 491 -16.46 6.45 3.64
C ASN A 491 -17.15 5.99 2.35
N SER A 492 -18.44 5.77 2.43
CA SER A 492 -19.30 5.47 1.27
C SER A 492 -20.24 6.62 0.95
N LEU A 493 -19.82 7.86 1.25
CA LEU A 493 -20.66 9.06 1.10
C LEU A 493 -21.07 9.25 -0.35
N LYS A 494 -22.38 9.34 -0.57
CA LYS A 494 -23.03 9.61 -1.86
C LYS A 494 -23.70 10.98 -1.90
N MET A 495 -24.13 11.49 -0.72
CA MET A 495 -24.89 12.72 -0.62
C MET A 495 -24.56 13.49 0.66
N ILE A 496 -24.40 14.79 0.52
CA ILE A 496 -24.31 15.77 1.62
C ILE A 496 -25.37 16.84 1.35
N THR A 497 -26.26 17.11 2.32
CA THR A 497 -27.29 18.13 2.14
C THR A 497 -26.72 19.55 2.18
N ASP A 498 -27.29 20.49 1.47
CA ASP A 498 -26.84 21.90 1.41
C ASP A 498 -26.76 22.58 2.76
N SER A 499 -27.64 22.22 3.69
CA SER A 499 -27.69 22.79 5.03
C SER A 499 -26.63 22.22 5.99
N PHE A 500 -25.91 21.12 5.62
CA PHE A 500 -25.02 20.42 6.55
C PHE A 500 -23.88 21.33 7.07
N PHE A 501 -23.29 22.12 6.20
CA PHE A 501 -22.16 23.00 6.55
C PHE A 501 -22.58 24.39 7.08
N GLN A 502 -23.89 24.66 7.22
CA GLN A 502 -24.40 26.00 7.50
C GLN A 502 -23.91 26.61 8.83
N PHE A 503 -23.68 25.79 9.84
CA PHE A 503 -23.33 26.23 11.19
C PHE A 503 -21.94 25.76 11.65
N MET A 504 -20.95 25.80 10.73
CA MET A 504 -19.54 25.43 10.97
C MET A 504 -18.59 26.58 10.64
N PRO A 505 -18.72 27.78 11.22
CA PRO A 505 -18.00 28.98 10.79
C PRO A 505 -16.48 28.93 10.98
N ASN A 506 -16.01 28.07 11.90
CA ASN A 506 -14.59 27.96 12.26
C ASN A 506 -13.89 26.76 11.61
N LEU A 507 -14.56 26.05 10.69
CA LEU A 507 -13.97 24.88 10.04
C LEU A 507 -12.79 25.30 9.15
N ARG A 508 -11.61 24.74 9.43
CA ARG A 508 -10.35 25.03 8.74
C ARG A 508 -9.88 23.87 7.87
N VAL A 509 -10.13 22.64 8.32
CA VAL A 509 -9.69 21.41 7.65
C VAL A 509 -10.89 20.52 7.41
N LEU A 510 -11.16 20.25 6.13
CA LEU A 510 -12.21 19.34 5.67
C LEU A 510 -11.60 18.29 4.74
N ASP A 511 -11.76 17.03 5.12
CA ASP A 511 -11.34 15.87 4.34
C ASP A 511 -12.59 15.06 3.92
N LEU A 512 -12.86 15.00 2.63
CA LEU A 512 -13.93 14.24 1.98
C LEU A 512 -13.36 13.19 1.00
N SER A 513 -12.06 12.93 1.05
CA SER A 513 -11.36 12.04 0.12
C SER A 513 -11.91 10.61 0.17
N ASP A 514 -11.71 9.87 -0.93
CA ASP A 514 -12.11 8.46 -1.08
C ASP A 514 -13.58 8.21 -0.69
N ASN A 515 -14.48 8.91 -1.41
CA ASN A 515 -15.92 8.84 -1.26
C ASN A 515 -16.63 8.80 -2.63
N SER A 516 -17.84 8.27 -2.69
CA SER A 516 -18.63 8.19 -3.93
C SER A 516 -19.53 9.41 -4.17
N ILE A 517 -19.17 10.60 -3.62
CA ILE A 517 -19.91 11.84 -3.88
C ILE A 517 -19.70 12.30 -5.33
N THR A 518 -20.81 12.65 -6.01
CA THR A 518 -20.80 13.10 -7.41
C THR A 518 -20.93 14.61 -7.57
N GLU A 519 -21.30 15.31 -6.51
CA GLU A 519 -21.45 16.77 -6.46
C GLU A 519 -21.20 17.28 -5.05
N LEU A 520 -20.73 18.53 -4.94
CA LEU A 520 -20.59 19.22 -3.66
C LEU A 520 -21.84 20.02 -3.35
N PRO A 521 -22.30 20.05 -2.07
CA PRO A 521 -23.42 20.88 -1.66
C PRO A 521 -23.05 22.37 -1.78
N GLN A 522 -24.00 23.21 -2.19
CA GLN A 522 -23.77 24.66 -2.31
C GLN A 522 -23.38 25.30 -0.94
N GLY A 523 -23.87 24.70 0.15
CA GLY A 523 -23.53 25.11 1.52
C GLY A 523 -22.05 25.08 1.88
N ILE A 524 -21.19 24.44 1.08
CA ILE A 524 -19.72 24.44 1.29
C ILE A 524 -19.17 25.88 1.22
N SER A 525 -19.81 26.76 0.48
CA SER A 525 -19.45 28.18 0.38
C SER A 525 -19.54 28.97 1.68
N ASN A 526 -20.25 28.43 2.68
CA ASN A 526 -20.38 29.05 4.02
C ASN A 526 -19.12 28.81 4.88
N LEU A 527 -18.22 27.95 4.47
CA LEU A 527 -17.00 27.60 5.21
C LEU A 527 -15.89 28.64 4.97
N VAL A 528 -16.15 29.90 5.26
CA VAL A 528 -15.23 31.01 4.97
C VAL A 528 -13.87 30.92 5.69
N SER A 529 -13.78 30.14 6.77
CA SER A 529 -12.53 29.88 7.50
C SER A 529 -11.72 28.72 6.93
N LEU A 530 -12.24 28.02 5.90
CA LEU A 530 -11.62 26.81 5.38
C LEU A 530 -10.25 27.11 4.77
N ARG A 531 -9.25 26.30 5.13
CA ARG A 531 -7.86 26.41 4.67
C ARG A 531 -7.38 25.15 3.93
N TYR A 532 -7.98 24.00 4.23
CA TYR A 532 -7.65 22.72 3.64
C TYR A 532 -8.94 22.02 3.20
N LEU A 533 -8.99 21.65 1.93
CA LEU A 533 -10.07 20.88 1.33
C LEU A 533 -9.49 19.74 0.52
N ASP A 534 -9.82 18.50 0.91
CA ASP A 534 -9.43 17.28 0.21
C ASP A 534 -10.67 16.61 -0.40
N LEU A 535 -10.70 16.53 -1.71
CA LEU A 535 -11.74 15.89 -2.51
C LEU A 535 -11.17 14.74 -3.36
N SER A 536 -9.91 14.38 -3.13
CA SER A 536 -9.21 13.36 -3.91
C SER A 536 -9.96 12.03 -3.89
N LEU A 537 -9.88 11.26 -4.98
CA LEU A 537 -10.54 9.96 -5.09
C LEU A 537 -12.08 10.02 -4.94
N THR A 538 -12.72 11.14 -5.36
CA THR A 538 -14.18 11.26 -5.42
C THR A 538 -14.69 11.17 -6.85
N GLU A 539 -16.03 10.98 -6.99
CA GLU A 539 -16.69 10.89 -8.29
C GLU A 539 -17.29 12.23 -8.76
N ILE A 540 -16.85 13.35 -8.17
CA ILE A 540 -17.31 14.70 -8.50
C ILE A 540 -16.98 15.01 -9.97
N LYS A 541 -17.96 15.53 -10.70
CA LYS A 541 -17.85 15.83 -12.13
C LYS A 541 -17.47 17.27 -12.40
N GLU A 542 -17.95 18.19 -11.59
CA GLU A 542 -17.74 19.64 -11.71
C GLU A 542 -17.61 20.25 -10.32
N LEU A 543 -16.75 21.27 -10.19
CA LEU A 543 -16.67 22.04 -8.95
C LEU A 543 -17.69 23.18 -8.98
N PRO A 544 -18.40 23.48 -7.87
CA PRO A 544 -19.30 24.61 -7.82
C PRO A 544 -18.51 25.94 -7.83
N ILE A 545 -18.98 26.92 -8.61
CA ILE A 545 -18.32 28.24 -8.70
C ILE A 545 -18.31 28.98 -7.35
N GLU A 546 -19.19 28.61 -6.44
CA GLU A 546 -19.31 29.12 -5.08
C GLU A 546 -18.06 28.88 -4.23
N LEU A 547 -17.21 27.93 -4.62
CA LEU A 547 -15.90 27.71 -3.96
C LEU A 547 -15.02 28.95 -3.98
N LYS A 548 -15.24 29.90 -4.91
CA LYS A 548 -14.56 31.23 -4.93
C LYS A 548 -14.71 32.00 -3.62
N ASN A 549 -15.75 31.71 -2.83
CA ASN A 549 -16.00 32.38 -1.55
C ASN A 549 -15.04 31.91 -0.45
N LEU A 550 -14.30 30.82 -0.67
CA LEU A 550 -13.33 30.25 0.27
C LEU A 550 -11.98 31.00 0.21
N GLY A 551 -12.02 32.33 0.43
CA GLY A 551 -10.85 33.19 0.29
C GLY A 551 -9.65 32.89 1.17
N ASN A 552 -9.82 32.06 2.22
CA ASN A 552 -8.76 31.60 3.13
C ASN A 552 -8.17 30.24 2.74
N LEU A 553 -8.63 29.62 1.61
CA LEU A 553 -8.19 28.30 1.22
C LEU A 553 -6.71 28.32 0.83
N LYS A 554 -5.91 27.47 1.50
CA LYS A 554 -4.47 27.32 1.27
C LYS A 554 -4.12 26.05 0.56
N CYS A 555 -4.89 24.98 0.77
CA CYS A 555 -4.63 23.66 0.24
C CYS A 555 -5.92 23.10 -0.40
N LEU A 556 -5.85 22.75 -1.69
CA LEU A 556 -6.95 22.15 -2.45
C LEU A 556 -6.42 20.89 -3.16
N LEU A 557 -6.93 19.73 -2.74
CA LEU A 557 -6.53 18.44 -3.29
C LEU A 557 -7.66 17.84 -4.12
N LEU A 558 -7.37 17.58 -5.38
CA LEU A 558 -8.27 17.08 -6.42
C LEU A 558 -7.61 15.93 -7.20
N SER A 559 -6.69 15.20 -6.57
CA SER A 559 -5.96 14.12 -7.24
C SER A 559 -6.81 12.87 -7.41
N ASP A 560 -6.52 12.08 -8.44
CA ASP A 560 -7.22 10.84 -8.73
C ASP A 560 -8.75 11.00 -8.86
N MET A 561 -9.20 12.07 -9.51
CA MET A 561 -10.62 12.35 -9.79
C MET A 561 -10.93 12.19 -11.30
N PRO A 562 -11.06 10.97 -11.81
CA PRO A 562 -11.19 10.72 -13.25
C PRO A 562 -12.49 11.27 -13.86
N GLN A 563 -13.50 11.55 -13.04
CA GLN A 563 -14.79 12.11 -13.47
C GLN A 563 -14.79 13.65 -13.52
N LEU A 564 -13.84 14.32 -12.85
CA LEU A 564 -13.75 15.79 -12.84
C LEU A 564 -13.32 16.29 -14.22
N SER A 565 -14.28 16.70 -15.03
CA SER A 565 -14.07 17.06 -16.44
C SER A 565 -13.67 18.52 -16.65
N SER A 566 -14.11 19.42 -15.79
CA SER A 566 -13.84 20.85 -15.91
C SER A 566 -13.77 21.54 -14.55
N ILE A 567 -13.02 22.63 -14.51
CA ILE A 567 -12.99 23.58 -13.40
C ILE A 567 -13.60 24.89 -13.93
N PRO A 568 -14.55 25.50 -13.21
CA PRO A 568 -15.14 26.78 -13.65
C PRO A 568 -14.07 27.85 -13.87
N GLU A 569 -14.21 28.59 -14.93
CA GLU A 569 -13.29 29.71 -15.24
C GLU A 569 -13.22 30.73 -14.08
N GLN A 570 -12.04 31.23 -13.80
CA GLN A 570 -11.73 32.20 -12.75
C GLN A 570 -11.95 31.65 -11.31
N LEU A 571 -12.22 30.36 -11.15
CA LEU A 571 -12.32 29.75 -9.82
C LEU A 571 -10.97 29.73 -9.12
N ILE A 572 -9.95 29.17 -9.77
CA ILE A 572 -8.62 29.01 -9.17
C ILE A 572 -7.97 30.37 -8.92
N SER A 573 -8.05 31.29 -9.88
CA SER A 573 -7.50 32.65 -9.74
C SER A 573 -8.17 33.47 -8.63
N SER A 574 -9.40 33.12 -8.23
CA SER A 574 -10.10 33.77 -7.11
C SER A 574 -9.60 33.31 -5.73
N LEU A 575 -8.95 32.15 -5.63
CA LEU A 575 -8.42 31.58 -4.38
C LEU A 575 -7.04 32.17 -4.05
N LEU A 576 -7.00 33.43 -3.74
CA LEU A 576 -5.75 34.21 -3.63
C LEU A 576 -4.74 33.71 -2.60
N MET A 577 -5.18 32.94 -1.58
CA MET A 577 -4.32 32.41 -0.52
C MET A 577 -3.84 30.99 -0.81
N LEU A 578 -4.15 30.45 -2.00
CA LEU A 578 -3.81 29.07 -2.34
C LEU A 578 -2.30 28.89 -2.45
N GLN A 579 -1.78 27.86 -1.76
CA GLN A 579 -0.36 27.54 -1.67
C GLN A 579 -0.08 26.12 -2.18
N VAL A 580 -1.01 25.20 -1.99
CA VAL A 580 -0.91 23.82 -2.48
C VAL A 580 -2.14 23.50 -3.29
N ILE A 581 -1.95 23.05 -4.52
CA ILE A 581 -3.01 22.49 -5.34
C ILE A 581 -2.52 21.23 -6.03
N ASP A 582 -3.28 20.13 -5.84
CA ASP A 582 -2.99 18.88 -6.53
C ASP A 582 -4.20 18.43 -7.34
N MET A 583 -4.03 18.43 -8.66
CA MET A 583 -4.99 17.98 -9.67
C MET A 583 -4.40 16.85 -10.52
N SER A 584 -3.40 16.15 -9.98
CA SER A 584 -2.76 15.05 -10.68
C SER A 584 -3.75 13.90 -10.91
N ASN A 585 -3.65 13.28 -12.08
CA ASN A 585 -4.53 12.19 -12.52
C ASN A 585 -6.04 12.50 -12.51
N SER A 586 -6.42 13.78 -12.55
CA SER A 586 -7.82 14.21 -12.70
C SER A 586 -8.31 14.09 -14.15
N GLY A 587 -9.63 14.10 -14.36
CA GLY A 587 -10.27 13.97 -15.69
C GLY A 587 -10.32 15.24 -16.50
N ILE A 588 -9.71 16.33 -16.04
CA ILE A 588 -9.73 17.64 -16.70
C ILE A 588 -9.16 17.51 -18.12
N CYS A 589 -10.00 17.74 -19.12
CA CYS A 589 -9.66 17.57 -20.54
C CYS A 589 -9.75 18.88 -21.32
N ASP A 590 -10.58 19.82 -20.89
CA ASP A 590 -10.86 21.07 -21.60
C ASP A 590 -10.36 22.27 -20.80
N GLY A 591 -9.77 23.25 -21.49
CA GLY A 591 -9.38 24.52 -20.87
C GLY A 591 -8.07 24.49 -20.08
N ASP A 592 -7.21 23.50 -20.29
CA ASP A 592 -5.94 23.38 -19.57
C ASP A 592 -5.00 24.58 -19.78
N GLU A 593 -5.05 25.27 -20.92
CA GLU A 593 -4.33 26.55 -21.11
C GLU A 593 -4.83 27.68 -20.22
N ALA A 594 -6.16 27.84 -20.12
CA ALA A 594 -6.77 28.83 -19.25
C ALA A 594 -6.48 28.54 -17.78
N LEU A 595 -6.52 27.27 -17.42
CA LEU A 595 -6.16 26.80 -16.07
C LEU A 595 -4.70 27.14 -15.73
N VAL A 596 -3.76 26.95 -16.67
CA VAL A 596 -2.35 27.33 -16.46
C VAL A 596 -2.21 28.86 -16.29
N GLU A 597 -3.01 29.67 -16.98
CA GLU A 597 -3.07 31.12 -16.76
C GLU A 597 -3.54 31.52 -15.37
N GLU A 598 -4.59 30.83 -14.88
CA GLU A 598 -5.10 31.06 -13.53
C GLU A 598 -4.06 30.67 -12.46
N LEU A 599 -3.41 29.52 -12.61
CA LEU A 599 -2.34 29.07 -11.73
C LEU A 599 -1.15 30.07 -11.70
N GLU A 600 -0.81 30.61 -12.83
CA GLU A 600 0.26 31.61 -12.96
C GLU A 600 -0.05 32.91 -12.19
N SER A 601 -1.33 33.25 -12.04
CA SER A 601 -1.78 34.43 -11.30
C SER A 601 -1.65 34.29 -9.77
N LEU A 602 -1.61 33.06 -9.23
CA LEU A 602 -1.58 32.76 -7.79
C LEU A 602 -0.25 33.19 -7.15
N LYS A 603 -0.28 34.18 -6.28
CA LYS A 603 0.94 34.78 -5.70
C LYS A 603 1.73 33.84 -4.78
N TYR A 604 1.04 33.00 -4.03
CA TYR A 604 1.61 32.19 -2.92
C TYR A 604 1.74 30.71 -3.26
N LEU A 605 1.54 30.30 -4.51
CA LEU A 605 1.62 28.91 -4.92
C LEU A 605 3.01 28.36 -4.63
N HIS A 606 3.08 27.25 -3.89
CA HIS A 606 4.28 26.56 -3.43
C HIS A 606 4.38 25.14 -3.99
N ASP A 607 3.27 24.40 -4.01
CA ASP A 607 3.21 23.01 -4.47
C ASP A 607 2.10 22.84 -5.50
N LEU A 608 2.44 22.22 -6.65
CA LEU A 608 1.57 22.05 -7.79
C LEU A 608 1.63 20.63 -8.35
N GLY A 609 0.52 19.90 -8.21
CA GLY A 609 0.22 18.71 -8.98
C GLY A 609 -0.76 19.03 -10.11
N VAL A 610 -0.45 18.68 -11.35
CA VAL A 610 -1.27 19.07 -12.50
C VAL A 610 -1.43 17.98 -13.53
N THR A 611 -2.63 17.86 -14.11
CA THR A 611 -2.90 17.06 -15.30
C THR A 611 -2.93 17.97 -16.53
N ILE A 612 -2.17 17.63 -17.56
CA ILE A 612 -2.04 18.38 -18.82
C ILE A 612 -2.42 17.47 -19.99
N THR A 613 -3.26 17.99 -20.88
CA THR A 613 -3.77 17.25 -22.04
C THR A 613 -3.31 17.86 -23.38
N SER A 614 -2.81 19.09 -23.37
CA SER A 614 -2.37 19.79 -24.59
C SER A 614 -0.88 20.15 -24.59
N THR A 615 -0.28 20.15 -25.78
CA THR A 615 1.13 20.55 -25.99
C THR A 615 1.34 22.03 -25.69
N SER A 616 0.35 22.85 -25.94
CA SER A 616 0.40 24.31 -25.70
C SER A 616 0.43 24.60 -24.20
N ALA A 617 -0.49 24.01 -23.41
CA ALA A 617 -0.49 24.14 -21.96
C ALA A 617 0.81 23.61 -21.33
N PHE A 618 1.32 22.47 -21.83
CA PHE A 618 2.59 21.92 -21.35
C PHE A 618 3.77 22.88 -21.59
N LYS A 619 3.86 23.45 -22.80
CA LYS A 619 4.90 24.45 -23.12
C LYS A 619 4.76 25.69 -22.25
N ARG A 620 3.52 26.18 -22.05
CA ARG A 620 3.26 27.34 -21.21
C ARG A 620 3.65 27.09 -19.77
N LEU A 621 3.23 25.94 -19.21
CA LEU A 621 3.59 25.53 -17.85
C LEU A 621 5.11 25.57 -17.63
N LEU A 622 5.87 25.02 -18.57
CA LEU A 622 7.33 24.95 -18.47
C LEU A 622 8.05 26.26 -18.81
N SER A 623 7.39 27.18 -19.48
CA SER A 623 7.95 28.51 -19.77
C SER A 623 7.83 29.48 -18.58
N SER A 624 6.92 29.24 -17.67
CA SER A 624 6.76 30.04 -16.44
C SER A 624 7.76 29.59 -15.37
N ASP A 625 8.74 30.44 -15.04
CA ASP A 625 9.73 30.16 -14.00
C ASP A 625 9.06 29.91 -12.64
N LYS A 626 8.00 30.65 -12.36
CA LYS A 626 7.21 30.52 -11.15
C LYS A 626 6.56 29.14 -11.05
N LEU A 627 5.77 28.74 -12.05
CA LEU A 627 5.08 27.45 -12.02
C LEU A 627 6.09 26.29 -11.98
N ARG A 628 7.16 26.40 -12.77
CA ARG A 628 8.22 25.39 -12.81
C ARG A 628 8.88 25.18 -11.44
N SER A 629 9.00 26.22 -10.61
CA SER A 629 9.54 26.09 -9.26
C SER A 629 8.57 25.40 -8.27
N CYS A 630 7.28 25.40 -8.56
CA CYS A 630 6.24 24.84 -7.69
C CYS A 630 5.83 23.40 -8.05
N ILE A 631 6.16 22.92 -9.26
CA ILE A 631 5.71 21.63 -9.76
C ILE A 631 6.31 20.49 -8.93
N SER A 632 5.47 19.67 -8.31
CA SER A 632 5.83 18.42 -7.63
C SER A 632 5.31 17.16 -8.36
N SER A 633 4.17 17.27 -9.06
CA SER A 633 3.57 16.18 -9.81
C SER A 633 3.05 16.65 -11.17
N VAL A 634 3.38 15.91 -12.24
CA VAL A 634 2.87 16.12 -13.60
C VAL A 634 2.23 14.86 -14.12
N CYS A 635 0.98 14.96 -14.54
CA CYS A 635 0.28 13.94 -15.29
C CYS A 635 0.02 14.39 -16.73
N LEU A 636 0.64 13.75 -17.71
CA LEU A 636 0.37 13.96 -19.13
C LEU A 636 -0.67 12.95 -19.59
N ARG A 637 -1.85 13.42 -19.96
CA ARG A 637 -2.98 12.55 -20.33
C ARG A 637 -3.50 12.88 -21.71
N ASN A 638 -3.85 11.86 -22.51
CA ASN A 638 -4.43 12.03 -23.86
C ASN A 638 -3.57 12.91 -24.80
N PHE A 639 -2.28 12.89 -24.63
CA PHE A 639 -1.34 13.75 -25.35
C PHE A 639 -1.16 13.29 -26.80
N ASN A 640 -2.10 13.63 -27.67
CA ASN A 640 -2.25 13.04 -29.01
C ASN A 640 -1.65 13.86 -30.15
N GLY A 641 -0.85 14.89 -29.87
CA GLY A 641 -0.37 15.86 -30.88
C GLY A 641 1.01 15.54 -31.48
N SER A 642 1.81 14.63 -30.88
CA SER A 642 3.19 14.36 -31.32
C SER A 642 3.58 12.90 -31.09
N SER A 643 4.35 12.34 -32.02
CA SER A 643 4.95 11.01 -31.82
C SER A 643 6.17 11.02 -30.88
N SER A 644 6.70 12.20 -30.58
CA SER A 644 7.84 12.38 -29.69
C SER A 644 7.63 13.54 -28.73
N LEU A 645 7.95 13.32 -27.47
CA LEU A 645 7.87 14.32 -26.40
C LEU A 645 9.26 14.56 -25.80
N ASN A 646 9.67 15.83 -25.78
CA ASN A 646 10.93 16.24 -25.20
C ASN A 646 10.74 16.56 -23.70
N LEU A 647 11.44 15.81 -22.83
CA LEU A 647 11.39 15.94 -21.38
C LEU A 647 12.51 16.81 -20.79
N THR A 648 13.41 17.38 -21.63
CA THR A 648 14.59 18.14 -21.17
C THR A 648 14.22 19.27 -20.22
N SER A 649 13.13 19.99 -20.52
CA SER A 649 12.67 21.10 -19.66
C SER A 649 12.19 20.61 -18.28
N LEU A 650 11.70 19.37 -18.17
CA LEU A 650 11.31 18.77 -16.88
C LEU A 650 12.51 18.36 -16.02
N CYS A 651 13.66 18.04 -16.61
CA CYS A 651 14.87 17.74 -15.85
C CYS A 651 15.30 18.89 -14.93
N ASN A 652 14.96 20.13 -15.34
CA ASN A 652 15.30 21.33 -14.59
C ASN A 652 14.26 21.70 -13.48
N VAL A 653 13.20 20.90 -13.33
CA VAL A 653 12.21 21.08 -12.29
C VAL A 653 12.71 20.43 -11.00
N LYS A 654 13.16 21.24 -10.04
CA LYS A 654 13.84 20.77 -8.83
C LYS A 654 12.95 19.92 -7.91
N ASN A 655 11.65 20.24 -7.88
CA ASN A 655 10.72 19.62 -6.93
C ASN A 655 9.88 18.50 -7.56
N LEU A 656 10.10 18.17 -8.85
CA LEU A 656 9.31 17.13 -9.54
C LEU A 656 9.55 15.74 -8.91
N CYS A 657 8.60 15.29 -8.11
CA CYS A 657 8.62 14.01 -7.43
C CYS A 657 7.89 12.92 -8.21
N GLU A 658 6.84 13.30 -8.96
CA GLU A 658 5.95 12.35 -9.64
C GLU A 658 5.74 12.71 -11.11
N LEU A 659 5.88 11.72 -11.99
CA LEU A 659 5.58 11.86 -13.42
C LEU A 659 4.68 10.71 -13.87
N SER A 660 3.48 11.05 -14.34
CA SER A 660 2.53 10.13 -14.93
C SER A 660 2.32 10.45 -16.41
N ILE A 661 2.29 9.42 -17.27
CA ILE A 661 1.94 9.56 -18.68
C ILE A 661 0.88 8.51 -19.00
N SER A 662 -0.31 8.96 -19.37
CA SER A 662 -1.44 8.05 -19.54
C SER A 662 -2.27 8.32 -20.80
N ASN A 663 -2.77 7.26 -21.43
CA ASN A 663 -3.62 7.32 -22.63
C ASN A 663 -3.00 8.08 -23.82
N CYS A 664 -1.67 8.06 -23.95
CA CYS A 664 -0.94 8.76 -25.03
C CYS A 664 -0.63 7.79 -26.18
N GLY A 665 -1.68 7.36 -26.91
CA GLY A 665 -1.59 6.32 -27.93
C GLY A 665 -0.76 6.67 -29.18
N SER A 666 -0.52 7.96 -29.45
CA SER A 666 0.33 8.43 -30.56
C SER A 666 1.81 8.55 -30.17
N LEU A 667 2.13 8.52 -28.88
CA LEU A 667 3.48 8.77 -28.38
C LEU A 667 4.38 7.53 -28.57
N GLU A 668 5.44 7.70 -29.33
CA GLU A 668 6.41 6.64 -29.64
C GLU A 668 7.72 6.79 -28.86
N ASN A 669 8.14 8.02 -28.61
CA ASN A 669 9.42 8.29 -27.99
C ASN A 669 9.33 9.39 -26.93
N LEU A 670 10.00 9.17 -25.80
CA LEU A 670 10.31 10.17 -24.81
C LEU A 670 11.79 10.52 -24.92
N VAL A 671 12.10 11.78 -25.19
CA VAL A 671 13.45 12.23 -25.55
C VAL A 671 13.95 13.23 -24.52
N ILE A 672 15.23 13.13 -24.19
CA ILE A 672 15.98 14.17 -23.49
C ILE A 672 17.10 14.60 -24.42
N ASP A 673 17.25 15.92 -24.64
CA ASP A 673 18.31 16.48 -25.45
C ASP A 673 19.65 16.32 -24.71
N TRP A 674 20.49 15.48 -25.25
CA TRP A 674 21.84 15.28 -24.75
C TRP A 674 22.74 16.31 -25.41
N ALA A 675 23.13 17.33 -24.70
CA ALA A 675 24.29 18.10 -25.11
C ALA A 675 25.53 17.27 -24.74
N TRP A 676 25.92 16.35 -25.59
CA TRP A 676 27.23 15.78 -25.54
C TRP A 676 28.21 16.86 -26.02
N GLU A 677 28.82 17.63 -25.12
CA GLU A 677 29.95 18.48 -25.44
C GLU A 677 31.20 17.61 -25.70
N GLY A 678 31.19 16.92 -26.81
CA GLY A 678 32.36 16.31 -27.43
C GLY A 678 33.04 17.33 -28.34
N LYS A 679 33.79 18.27 -27.81
CA LYS A 679 34.82 18.96 -28.61
C LYS A 679 35.82 17.90 -29.09
N LYS A 680 35.87 17.71 -30.43
CA LYS A 680 37.03 17.09 -31.09
C LYS A 680 38.27 17.95 -30.80
N THR A 681 39.03 17.55 -29.79
CA THR A 681 40.42 17.95 -29.65
C THR A 681 41.24 16.67 -29.61
N THR A 682 42.03 16.50 -30.66
CA THR A 682 43.14 15.57 -30.79
C THR A 682 44.09 15.75 -29.59
N GLU A 683 44.53 14.59 -29.08
CA GLU A 683 45.59 14.33 -28.14
C GLU A 683 45.19 14.06 -26.67
N SER A 684 45.34 12.79 -26.37
CA SER A 684 45.74 12.16 -25.09
C SER A 684 45.46 12.93 -23.78
N ASN A 685 44.41 12.52 -23.10
CA ASN A 685 44.42 12.18 -21.67
C ASN A 685 43.04 11.68 -21.24
N TYR A 686 42.93 10.36 -21.17
CA TYR A 686 41.80 9.68 -20.55
C TYR A 686 41.89 9.88 -19.03
N LEU A 687 41.01 10.62 -18.45
CA LEU A 687 40.50 10.46 -17.08
C LEU A 687 39.45 11.55 -16.79
N ASN A 688 38.21 11.08 -16.43
CA ASN A 688 37.12 11.87 -15.89
C ASN A 688 36.24 12.67 -16.89
N SER A 689 35.45 12.00 -17.72
CA SER A 689 34.19 12.57 -18.23
C SER A 689 33.09 12.38 -17.19
N LYS A 690 32.96 13.32 -16.26
CA LYS A 690 31.71 13.48 -15.47
C LYS A 690 30.59 13.74 -16.45
N VAL A 691 29.52 12.90 -16.43
CA VAL A 691 28.22 13.25 -16.98
C VAL A 691 27.84 14.60 -16.37
N SER A 692 27.61 15.61 -17.20
CA SER A 692 27.30 16.94 -16.72
C SER A 692 26.02 16.85 -15.89
N SER A 693 26.09 17.25 -14.63
CA SER A 693 25.02 17.17 -13.62
C SER A 693 23.79 18.03 -13.92
N HIS A 694 23.69 18.58 -15.12
CA HIS A 694 22.68 19.60 -15.45
C HIS A 694 21.34 19.06 -15.99
N ASN A 695 21.25 17.81 -16.43
CA ASN A 695 20.02 17.25 -17.00
C ASN A 695 19.64 15.92 -16.31
N SER A 696 19.35 15.96 -15.03
CA SER A 696 18.96 14.77 -14.25
C SER A 696 17.71 15.06 -13.40
N PHE A 697 16.82 14.07 -13.30
CA PHE A 697 15.64 14.11 -12.43
C PHE A 697 16.02 13.76 -10.99
N HIS A 698 16.62 14.70 -10.27
CA HIS A 698 17.14 14.42 -8.92
C HIS A 698 16.04 14.19 -7.87
N SER A 699 14.85 14.76 -8.06
CA SER A 699 13.75 14.65 -7.10
C SER A 699 12.71 13.58 -7.48
N LEU A 700 12.80 13.01 -8.69
CA LEU A 700 11.79 12.09 -9.21
C LEU A 700 11.85 10.74 -8.47
N VAL A 701 10.78 10.42 -7.77
CA VAL A 701 10.65 9.22 -6.95
C VAL A 701 9.60 8.24 -7.50
N TRP A 702 8.63 8.74 -8.27
CA TRP A 702 7.57 7.92 -8.83
C TRP A 702 7.36 8.19 -10.33
N VAL A 703 7.29 7.11 -11.12
CA VAL A 703 6.97 7.18 -12.55
C VAL A 703 5.89 6.16 -12.88
N GLY A 704 4.81 6.63 -13.51
CA GLY A 704 3.73 5.81 -14.03
C GLY A 704 3.50 5.99 -15.51
N ILE A 705 3.53 4.92 -16.29
CA ILE A 705 3.25 4.93 -17.73
C ILE A 705 2.11 3.98 -17.99
N GLU A 706 0.96 4.49 -18.46
CA GLU A 706 -0.23 3.68 -18.66
C GLU A 706 -0.89 3.92 -20.01
N ARG A 707 -1.29 2.85 -20.71
CA ARG A 707 -2.03 2.90 -21.97
C ARG A 707 -1.35 3.75 -23.07
N CYS A 708 -0.01 3.65 -23.15
CA CYS A 708 0.80 4.28 -24.18
C CYS A 708 1.21 3.22 -25.22
N SER A 709 0.25 2.80 -26.07
CA SER A 709 0.36 1.60 -26.92
C SER A 709 1.52 1.64 -27.93
N ARG A 710 1.98 2.82 -28.38
CA ARG A 710 3.08 2.97 -29.34
C ARG A 710 4.44 3.26 -28.71
N LEU A 711 4.50 3.47 -27.40
CA LEU A 711 5.74 3.82 -26.70
C LEU A 711 6.72 2.65 -26.73
N LYS A 712 7.95 2.93 -27.18
CA LYS A 712 8.94 1.90 -27.48
C LYS A 712 9.83 1.54 -26.31
N ASP A 713 10.28 2.54 -25.56
CA ASP A 713 11.17 2.40 -24.40
C ASP A 713 11.11 3.62 -23.47
N LEU A 714 11.76 3.50 -22.32
CA LEU A 714 11.91 4.52 -21.30
C LEU A 714 13.39 4.78 -20.98
N THR A 715 14.26 4.78 -21.99
CA THR A 715 15.71 4.92 -21.83
C THR A 715 16.11 6.17 -21.05
N TRP A 716 15.29 7.23 -21.08
CA TRP A 716 15.50 8.44 -20.29
C TRP A 716 15.53 8.22 -18.76
N LEU A 717 15.00 7.10 -18.25
CA LEU A 717 15.03 6.76 -16.82
C LEU A 717 16.45 6.59 -16.24
N VAL A 718 17.46 6.45 -17.09
CA VAL A 718 18.87 6.48 -16.64
C VAL A 718 19.25 7.78 -15.94
N PHE A 719 18.48 8.86 -16.19
CA PHE A 719 18.63 10.17 -15.55
C PHE A 719 17.78 10.36 -14.29
N ALA A 720 17.10 9.33 -13.81
CA ALA A 720 16.28 9.36 -12.60
C ALA A 720 16.92 8.47 -11.48
N PRO A 721 18.03 8.89 -10.88
CA PRO A 721 18.81 8.07 -9.94
C PRO A 721 18.07 7.79 -8.63
N ASN A 722 17.10 8.63 -8.26
CA ASN A 722 16.35 8.55 -7.00
C ASN A 722 14.98 7.89 -7.15
N LEU A 723 14.71 7.27 -8.30
CA LEU A 723 13.43 6.61 -8.55
C LEU A 723 13.16 5.46 -7.55
N ILE A 724 12.04 5.55 -6.87
CA ILE A 724 11.59 4.56 -5.86
C ILE A 724 10.56 3.60 -6.45
N THR A 725 9.61 4.12 -7.23
CA THR A 725 8.53 3.32 -7.82
C THR A 725 8.44 3.52 -9.32
N LEU A 726 8.43 2.42 -10.07
CA LEU A 726 8.16 2.41 -11.49
C LEU A 726 6.96 1.53 -11.79
N LYS A 727 5.93 2.09 -12.42
CA LYS A 727 4.72 1.39 -12.88
C LYS A 727 4.57 1.54 -14.39
N ILE A 728 4.50 0.43 -15.10
CA ILE A 728 4.24 0.41 -16.55
C ILE A 728 3.06 -0.52 -16.80
N LYS A 729 2.04 -0.03 -17.48
CA LYS A 729 0.81 -0.78 -17.72
C LYS A 729 0.24 -0.51 -19.13
N ASP A 730 -0.26 -1.56 -19.80
CA ASP A 730 -0.96 -1.48 -21.09
C ASP A 730 -0.15 -0.73 -22.19
N CYS A 731 1.15 -1.05 -22.35
CA CYS A 731 2.05 -0.46 -23.36
C CYS A 731 2.48 -1.54 -24.37
N ASP A 732 1.65 -1.76 -25.39
CA ASP A 732 1.72 -2.93 -26.27
C ASP A 732 2.98 -3.04 -27.12
N GLN A 733 3.57 -1.91 -27.52
CA GLN A 733 4.76 -1.91 -28.40
C GLN A 733 6.08 -1.80 -27.63
N MET A 734 6.04 -1.69 -26.32
CA MET A 734 7.24 -1.59 -25.51
C MET A 734 8.00 -2.92 -25.49
N GLN A 735 9.21 -2.93 -26.05
CA GLN A 735 10.06 -4.12 -26.12
C GLN A 735 11.12 -4.14 -25.01
N GLU A 736 11.61 -2.99 -24.61
CA GLU A 736 12.63 -2.81 -23.57
C GLU A 736 12.22 -1.66 -22.67
N VAL A 737 12.49 -1.76 -21.38
CA VAL A 737 12.30 -0.60 -20.48
C VAL A 737 13.43 0.39 -20.73
N ILE A 738 14.66 -0.07 -20.73
CA ILE A 738 15.83 0.72 -21.12
C ILE A 738 16.46 0.07 -22.36
N GLY A 739 16.43 0.79 -23.48
CA GLY A 739 16.86 0.30 -24.78
C GLY A 739 18.38 0.30 -24.95
N THR A 740 18.94 -0.80 -25.39
CA THR A 740 20.37 -1.00 -25.59
C THR A 740 20.96 -0.09 -26.68
N GLY A 741 20.19 0.19 -27.74
CA GLY A 741 20.68 0.95 -28.91
C GLY A 741 20.79 2.46 -28.73
N LYS A 742 20.25 3.03 -27.67
CA LYS A 742 20.22 4.49 -27.45
C LYS A 742 21.28 4.99 -26.45
N CYS A 743 21.92 4.09 -25.71
CA CYS A 743 22.96 4.48 -24.73
C CYS A 743 24.36 4.65 -25.34
N GLY A 744 24.56 4.44 -26.68
CA GLY A 744 25.80 4.61 -27.39
C GLY A 744 26.91 3.62 -27.03
N GLU A 745 28.05 3.65 -27.76
CA GLU A 745 29.19 2.77 -27.53
C GLU A 745 29.81 2.90 -26.11
N SER A 746 29.44 3.95 -25.35
CA SER A 746 29.88 4.14 -23.94
C SER A 746 29.17 3.19 -22.96
N ALA A 747 28.10 2.54 -23.36
CA ALA A 747 27.40 1.55 -22.51
C ALA A 747 28.11 0.19 -22.51
N GLU A 748 28.91 -0.11 -23.52
CA GLU A 748 29.73 -1.35 -23.57
C GLU A 748 30.90 -1.31 -22.57
N ASN A 749 31.30 -0.14 -22.12
CA ASN A 749 32.34 0.04 -21.12
C ASN A 749 31.84 0.13 -19.68
N GLY A 750 30.62 -0.30 -19.37
CA GLY A 750 30.10 -0.76 -18.06
C GLY A 750 30.32 0.10 -16.82
N GLU A 751 30.98 1.22 -16.90
CA GLU A 751 31.38 1.99 -15.72
C GLU A 751 30.51 3.23 -15.56
N ASN A 752 29.59 3.19 -14.55
CA ASN A 752 28.86 4.30 -13.93
C ASN A 752 27.40 4.61 -14.29
N LEU A 753 26.70 3.84 -15.11
CA LEU A 753 25.25 3.94 -15.16
C LEU A 753 24.63 2.97 -14.14
N SER A 754 24.13 3.46 -13.01
CA SER A 754 23.37 2.68 -12.04
C SER A 754 21.90 3.12 -12.09
N PRO A 755 21.15 2.83 -13.16
CA PRO A 755 19.72 3.10 -13.18
C PRO A 755 19.08 2.29 -12.06
N PHE A 756 18.00 2.83 -11.52
CA PHE A 756 17.23 2.14 -10.48
C PHE A 756 17.97 1.91 -9.14
N ALA A 757 18.99 2.72 -8.84
CA ALA A 757 19.81 2.57 -7.62
C ALA A 757 18.96 2.60 -6.33
N LYS A 758 17.86 3.38 -6.29
CA LYS A 758 16.93 3.49 -5.14
C LYS A 758 15.59 2.82 -5.37
N LEU A 759 15.41 2.07 -6.46
CA LEU A 759 14.14 1.45 -6.78
C LEU A 759 13.73 0.43 -5.71
N GLN A 760 12.52 0.60 -5.19
CA GLN A 760 11.90 -0.28 -4.20
C GLN A 760 10.77 -1.12 -4.82
N VAL A 761 10.00 -0.53 -5.72
CA VAL A 761 8.82 -1.18 -6.32
C VAL A 761 8.87 -1.09 -7.85
N LEU A 762 8.80 -2.23 -8.51
CA LEU A 762 8.66 -2.35 -9.97
C LEU A 762 7.37 -3.06 -10.32
N ARG A 763 6.48 -2.41 -11.10
CA ARG A 763 5.22 -2.98 -11.56
C ARG A 763 5.15 -2.99 -13.09
N LEU A 764 5.06 -4.17 -13.67
CA LEU A 764 4.96 -4.41 -15.11
C LEU A 764 3.67 -5.19 -15.37
N ILE A 765 2.71 -4.55 -16.04
CA ILE A 765 1.35 -5.08 -16.18
C ILE A 765 0.92 -4.96 -17.64
N ASP A 766 0.42 -6.04 -18.23
CA ASP A 766 -0.15 -6.08 -19.59
C ASP A 766 0.81 -5.56 -20.68
N LEU A 767 2.08 -6.02 -20.65
CA LEU A 767 3.12 -5.63 -21.60
C LEU A 767 3.43 -6.78 -22.56
N GLN A 768 2.67 -6.86 -23.66
CA GLN A 768 2.67 -8.02 -24.56
C GLN A 768 4.00 -8.25 -25.31
N GLN A 769 4.74 -7.16 -25.60
CA GLN A 769 5.99 -7.21 -26.37
C GLN A 769 7.24 -7.03 -25.52
N LEU A 770 7.12 -6.83 -24.21
CA LEU A 770 8.27 -6.58 -23.34
C LEU A 770 9.18 -7.80 -23.22
N LYS A 771 10.43 -7.65 -23.63
CA LYS A 771 11.47 -8.70 -23.64
C LYS A 771 12.50 -8.49 -22.54
N SER A 772 12.83 -7.23 -22.23
CA SER A 772 13.91 -6.87 -21.32
C SER A 772 13.58 -5.63 -20.49
N ILE A 773 14.08 -5.59 -19.26
CA ILE A 773 14.05 -4.39 -18.39
C ILE A 773 15.37 -3.64 -18.52
N PHE A 774 16.46 -4.36 -18.46
CA PHE A 774 17.81 -3.86 -18.60
C PHE A 774 18.73 -5.02 -19.08
N TRP A 775 19.79 -4.74 -19.82
CA TRP A 775 20.63 -5.75 -20.48
C TRP A 775 21.59 -6.50 -19.55
N SER A 776 21.93 -5.93 -18.38
CA SER A 776 22.83 -6.52 -17.38
C SER A 776 22.17 -6.59 -16.01
N ALA A 777 22.72 -7.40 -15.12
CA ALA A 777 22.27 -7.47 -13.75
C ALA A 777 22.56 -6.18 -12.99
N LEU A 778 21.59 -5.73 -12.19
CA LEU A 778 21.66 -4.53 -11.38
C LEU A 778 21.74 -4.87 -9.88
N PRO A 779 22.40 -4.07 -9.07
CA PRO A 779 22.55 -4.34 -7.63
C PRO A 779 21.24 -4.25 -6.84
N PHE A 780 20.30 -3.39 -7.22
CA PHE A 780 18.99 -3.22 -6.59
C PHE A 780 19.01 -3.22 -5.06
N ILE A 781 19.82 -2.36 -4.45
CA ILE A 781 20.09 -2.36 -3.01
C ILE A 781 18.81 -2.22 -2.18
N TYR A 782 17.81 -1.47 -2.67
CA TYR A 782 16.57 -1.17 -1.95
C TYR A 782 15.33 -1.88 -2.49
N LEU A 783 15.46 -2.68 -3.55
CA LEU A 783 14.31 -3.33 -4.19
C LEU A 783 13.65 -4.33 -3.23
N ASN A 784 12.37 -4.13 -2.97
CA ASN A 784 11.57 -4.98 -2.11
C ASN A 784 10.44 -5.69 -2.84
N ARG A 785 10.00 -5.15 -4.00
CA ARG A 785 8.86 -5.74 -4.71
C ARG A 785 8.96 -5.62 -6.23
N ILE A 786 8.81 -6.75 -6.92
CA ILE A 786 8.60 -6.82 -8.38
C ILE A 786 7.23 -7.44 -8.64
N ILE A 787 6.40 -6.79 -9.45
CA ILE A 787 5.09 -7.31 -9.85
C ILE A 787 5.07 -7.43 -11.37
N VAL A 788 4.89 -8.65 -11.87
CA VAL A 788 4.78 -8.92 -13.32
C VAL A 788 3.45 -9.62 -13.59
N ARG A 789 2.58 -8.95 -14.37
CA ARG A 789 1.30 -9.51 -14.81
C ARG A 789 1.22 -9.46 -16.32
N ASN A 790 0.83 -10.56 -16.93
CA ASN A 790 0.58 -10.65 -18.37
C ASN A 790 1.69 -10.06 -19.28
N CYS A 791 2.96 -10.41 -18.99
CA CYS A 791 4.14 -10.03 -19.78
C CYS A 791 4.78 -11.31 -20.37
N PRO A 792 4.20 -11.90 -21.42
CA PRO A 792 4.54 -13.27 -21.88
C PRO A 792 5.94 -13.41 -22.49
N LEU A 793 6.53 -12.33 -23.00
CA LEU A 793 7.83 -12.32 -23.64
C LEU A 793 8.97 -11.93 -22.69
N LEU A 794 8.67 -11.44 -21.48
CA LEU A 794 9.69 -11.11 -20.48
C LEU A 794 10.22 -12.39 -19.86
N LYS A 795 11.40 -12.81 -20.31
CA LYS A 795 12.04 -14.05 -19.86
C LYS A 795 13.21 -13.81 -18.90
N LYS A 796 13.76 -12.61 -18.88
CA LYS A 796 14.92 -12.27 -18.03
C LYS A 796 14.61 -11.10 -17.13
N LEU A 797 15.00 -11.23 -15.87
CA LEU A 797 15.03 -10.14 -14.92
C LEU A 797 16.49 -9.69 -14.76
N PRO A 798 16.76 -8.38 -14.60
CA PRO A 798 18.13 -7.86 -14.43
C PRO A 798 18.64 -8.10 -13.00
N LEU A 799 18.67 -9.36 -12.57
CA LEU A 799 19.03 -9.80 -11.23
C LEU A 799 20.26 -10.73 -11.29
N SER A 800 21.15 -10.57 -10.31
CA SER A 800 22.25 -11.49 -10.03
C SER A 800 22.18 -12.00 -8.59
N ALA A 801 22.95 -13.00 -8.23
CA ALA A 801 23.03 -13.52 -6.87
C ALA A 801 23.41 -12.44 -5.81
N ASN A 802 23.95 -11.31 -6.24
CA ASN A 802 24.29 -10.17 -5.39
C ASN A 802 23.23 -9.07 -5.36
N SER A 803 22.21 -9.16 -6.21
CA SER A 803 21.13 -8.17 -6.24
C SER A 803 20.32 -8.23 -4.94
N ALA A 804 19.98 -7.06 -4.40
CA ALA A 804 19.20 -6.89 -3.15
C ALA A 804 19.79 -7.64 -1.93
N LYS A 805 21.08 -7.72 -1.84
CA LYS A 805 21.80 -8.40 -0.75
C LYS A 805 21.43 -7.76 0.60
N GLY A 806 20.73 -8.51 1.45
CA GLY A 806 20.22 -8.03 2.74
C GLY A 806 18.75 -7.60 2.75
N ASN A 807 18.11 -7.41 1.60
CA ASN A 807 16.69 -7.09 1.47
C ASN A 807 15.87 -8.31 1.01
N ARG A 808 14.63 -8.38 1.47
CA ARG A 808 13.67 -9.39 1.01
C ARG A 808 12.91 -8.86 -0.20
N ILE A 809 13.28 -9.37 -1.37
CA ILE A 809 12.48 -9.12 -2.57
C ILE A 809 11.27 -10.05 -2.59
N VAL A 810 10.11 -9.49 -2.92
CA VAL A 810 8.91 -10.23 -3.29
C VAL A 810 8.74 -10.11 -4.79
N ILE A 811 8.81 -11.22 -5.53
CA ILE A 811 8.53 -11.25 -6.96
C ILE A 811 7.14 -11.86 -7.15
N ALA A 812 6.17 -11.02 -7.51
CA ALA A 812 4.79 -11.41 -7.70
C ALA A 812 4.46 -11.54 -9.19
N GLY A 813 3.94 -12.69 -9.61
CA GLY A 813 3.62 -12.93 -11.02
C GLY A 813 2.83 -14.21 -11.22
N HIS A 814 2.49 -14.48 -12.48
CA HIS A 814 1.80 -15.71 -12.84
C HIS A 814 2.77 -16.90 -12.92
N ASN A 815 2.39 -18.08 -12.44
CA ASN A 815 3.21 -19.30 -12.49
C ASN A 815 3.72 -19.64 -13.90
N LYS A 816 2.86 -19.48 -14.91
CA LYS A 816 3.24 -19.73 -16.33
C LYS A 816 4.37 -18.82 -16.82
N TRP A 817 4.40 -17.59 -16.34
CA TRP A 817 5.49 -16.65 -16.62
C TRP A 817 6.74 -17.02 -15.84
N TRP A 818 6.60 -17.27 -14.54
CA TRP A 818 7.73 -17.60 -13.67
C TRP A 818 8.52 -18.81 -14.13
N ASN A 819 7.83 -19.86 -14.58
CA ASN A 819 8.44 -21.07 -15.11
C ASN A 819 9.20 -20.87 -16.44
N LYS A 820 9.03 -19.72 -17.09
CA LYS A 820 9.73 -19.34 -18.32
C LYS A 820 10.89 -18.36 -18.07
N VAL A 821 11.09 -17.93 -16.81
CA VAL A 821 12.17 -17.02 -16.47
C VAL A 821 13.51 -17.75 -16.64
N GLU A 822 14.37 -17.16 -17.45
CA GLU A 822 15.73 -17.61 -17.71
C GLU A 822 16.67 -16.89 -16.74
N TRP A 823 17.41 -17.66 -15.96
CA TRP A 823 18.37 -17.14 -14.98
C TRP A 823 19.77 -17.09 -15.57
N GLU A 824 20.57 -16.14 -15.15
CA GLU A 824 21.95 -15.99 -15.61
C GLU A 824 22.83 -17.16 -15.16
N ASP A 825 22.63 -17.62 -13.92
CA ASP A 825 23.29 -18.76 -13.33
C ASP A 825 22.41 -19.45 -12.26
N GLU A 826 22.82 -20.65 -11.86
CA GLU A 826 22.12 -21.46 -10.85
C GLU A 826 22.12 -20.81 -9.45
N ALA A 827 23.16 -20.02 -9.11
CA ALA A 827 23.27 -19.32 -7.85
C ALA A 827 22.19 -18.22 -7.77
N THR A 828 21.99 -17.45 -8.84
CA THR A 828 20.94 -16.44 -8.96
C THR A 828 19.55 -17.08 -8.86
N GLN A 829 19.33 -18.20 -9.56
CA GLN A 829 18.07 -18.93 -9.47
C GLN A 829 17.75 -19.37 -8.04
N ASN A 830 18.72 -19.95 -7.34
CA ASN A 830 18.53 -20.42 -5.96
C ASN A 830 18.21 -19.29 -4.97
N VAL A 831 18.76 -18.09 -5.20
CA VAL A 831 18.47 -16.91 -4.37
C VAL A 831 17.03 -16.42 -4.57
N PHE A 832 16.53 -16.38 -5.82
CA PHE A 832 15.24 -15.75 -6.13
C PHE A 832 14.06 -16.71 -6.25
N LEU A 833 14.28 -18.01 -6.45
CA LEU A 833 13.20 -19.00 -6.39
C LEU A 833 12.34 -18.85 -5.11
N PRO A 834 12.95 -18.65 -3.92
CA PRO A 834 12.18 -18.44 -2.68
C PRO A 834 11.38 -17.13 -2.63
N CYS A 835 11.72 -16.17 -3.46
CA CYS A 835 11.15 -14.82 -3.44
C CYS A 835 9.86 -14.70 -4.26
N PHE A 836 9.51 -15.75 -4.99
CA PHE A 836 8.35 -15.74 -5.86
C PHE A 836 7.05 -15.94 -5.08
N VAL A 837 6.09 -15.07 -5.36
CA VAL A 837 4.70 -15.16 -4.87
C VAL A 837 3.80 -15.23 -6.09
N PRO A 838 3.07 -16.34 -6.30
CA PRO A 838 2.16 -16.42 -7.42
C PRO A 838 1.06 -15.35 -7.27
N ASN A 839 0.94 -14.48 -8.26
CA ASN A 839 -0.28 -13.71 -8.47
C ASN A 839 -1.18 -14.57 -9.35
N GLY A 840 -2.37 -14.85 -8.89
CA GLY A 840 -3.28 -15.59 -9.74
C GLY A 840 -3.76 -14.77 -10.95
N GLU A 841 -4.34 -15.50 -11.88
CA GLU A 841 -5.00 -14.97 -13.07
C GLU A 841 -6.14 -14.04 -12.76
#